data_a84c9c0459f92dcdf1bd373664992945
#
_entry.id   a84c9c0459f92dcdf1bd373664992945
#
_cell.length_a   1.000
_cell.length_b   1.000
_cell.length_c   1.000
_cell.angle_alpha   90.00
_cell.angle_beta   90.00
_cell.angle_gamma   90.00
#
_symmetry.space_group_name_H-M   'P 1'
#
loop_
_entity.id
_entity.type
_entity.pdbx_description
1 polymer ?
#
loop_
_entity_poly.entity_id
_entity_poly.type
_entity_poly.pdbx_seq_one_letter_code
_entity_poly.pdbx_strand_id
1 'polypeptide(L)'
;MKQIMLTTTALVLAQMAYAKDTTYIGSVELITGDTAADAARGTVFIDENRNSKLDDDEVGLAGVQVSNGREVVLTGEDGTYELPAYDDMNLFVTKPAGHATPVDADMIPQFAYVHKVDGSPDLRFGGIEPTGPLPQAINFPLIEDGSGDQFNCLIFGDTQPYTNREIGYVRDTAGKMLAARDNSNTECLIFAGDVMGDDLSLYPRFKKIIAVGGVPQYYVGGNHDVDFDAADDEDSFDTFRREWGPEYWSADIGNVHFVGLDNVRYPCNGVDPHPFCAANEDLTYNGVVSGRQLEWLKNDLANVPQDKLIVMTAHIPFQTFTDNDAAKHQTDNLDELVAVLGDRPVLGLSGHTHTTENIEKGESFDGWEANTNLAEAPFHQIVTGAVSGSWWAGDLNDQGVPHATQRLGAPRGYYQLDFDGSDYVDTYKTFHLSEDNQLHASFSTPRFREWAERLIAYRELYQRTFDQKPPVVLRDLGDMYMLTQEDLADGSWVAVNVWNGSQQSQVSISINGETPIEAARTQDGTGEAKLEGVDYADPLALAKQSTQGSVAAISVDGGEETAGFTTWKGTSWAGHAGPFQNWMLTDSSHHLWRADLPQSLPTGLHKMQVTTTDRHGRTFSETYAFEVVEELPNPEWQDDFWN
;
A
#
# COMPACT_ATOMS: atom_id res chain seq x y z
N MET A 1 26.29 -32.05 -13.02
CA MET A 1 25.35 -32.48 -11.99
C MET A 1 25.78 -32.20 -10.54
N LYS A 2 27.06 -32.36 -10.12
CA LYS A 2 27.47 -32.05 -8.73
C LYS A 2 27.52 -30.56 -8.37
N GLN A 3 27.68 -29.68 -9.33
CA GLN A 3 27.76 -28.23 -9.08
C GLN A 3 26.37 -27.55 -8.92
N ILE A 4 25.33 -28.09 -9.54
CA ILE A 4 23.96 -27.58 -9.48
C ILE A 4 23.29 -27.94 -8.14
N MET A 5 23.63 -29.11 -7.56
CA MET A 5 23.11 -29.51 -6.25
C MET A 5 23.72 -28.70 -5.08
N LEU A 6 24.97 -28.24 -5.20
CA LEU A 6 25.59 -27.42 -4.16
C LEU A 6 25.05 -25.99 -4.11
N THR A 7 24.63 -25.43 -5.24
CA THR A 7 24.06 -24.07 -5.29
C THR A 7 22.63 -24.03 -4.74
N THR A 8 21.82 -25.04 -4.99
CA THR A 8 20.45 -25.13 -4.47
C THR A 8 20.44 -25.32 -2.94
N THR A 9 21.31 -26.18 -2.42
CA THR A 9 21.42 -26.44 -0.97
C THR A 9 21.98 -25.22 -0.23
N ALA A 10 22.92 -24.47 -0.82
CA ALA A 10 23.45 -23.26 -0.20
C ALA A 10 22.45 -22.10 -0.19
N LEU A 11 21.58 -22.01 -1.20
CA LEU A 11 20.52 -20.99 -1.24
C LEU A 11 19.41 -21.27 -0.18
N VAL A 12 19.00 -22.53 -0.07
CA VAL A 12 18.03 -22.98 0.94
C VAL A 12 18.58 -22.80 2.37
N LEU A 13 19.85 -23.10 2.59
CA LEU A 13 20.50 -22.90 3.90
C LEU A 13 20.71 -21.42 4.25
N ALA A 14 20.86 -20.53 3.26
CA ALA A 14 20.96 -19.09 3.51
C ALA A 14 19.59 -18.48 3.85
N GLN A 15 18.51 -18.96 3.23
CA GLN A 15 17.13 -18.54 3.55
C GLN A 15 16.70 -19.00 4.96
N MET A 16 17.04 -20.24 5.35
CA MET A 16 16.74 -20.74 6.71
C MET A 16 17.43 -19.97 7.84
N ALA A 17 18.48 -19.20 7.55
CA ALA A 17 19.19 -18.41 8.59
C ALA A 17 18.39 -17.18 9.09
N TYR A 18 17.31 -16.79 8.40
CA TYR A 18 16.45 -15.67 8.75
C TYR A 18 15.08 -16.07 9.31
N ALA A 19 14.73 -17.36 9.18
CA ALA A 19 13.45 -17.86 9.66
C ALA A 19 13.41 -17.93 11.21
N LYS A 20 12.24 -17.68 11.79
CA LYS A 20 12.00 -17.93 13.23
C LYS A 20 12.20 -19.43 13.52
N ASP A 21 12.57 -19.77 14.76
CA ASP A 21 12.68 -21.19 15.21
C ASP A 21 11.37 -21.97 15.01
N THR A 22 10.23 -21.26 14.96
CA THR A 22 8.90 -21.80 14.72
C THR A 22 8.53 -21.92 13.24
N THR A 23 9.37 -21.46 12.31
CA THR A 23 9.07 -21.54 10.87
C THR A 23 8.94 -22.99 10.43
N TYR A 24 7.82 -23.28 9.77
CA TYR A 24 7.51 -24.60 9.24
C TYR A 24 7.50 -24.57 7.71
N ILE A 25 8.54 -25.09 7.07
CA ILE A 25 8.59 -25.22 5.61
C ILE A 25 7.83 -26.48 5.20
N GLY A 26 6.76 -26.30 4.42
CA GLY A 26 5.90 -27.42 4.03
C GLY A 26 4.87 -27.01 2.96
N SER A 27 3.83 -27.80 2.82
CA SER A 27 2.77 -27.61 1.82
C SER A 27 1.47 -28.26 2.26
N VAL A 28 0.37 -27.94 1.58
CA VAL A 28 -0.89 -28.68 1.66
C VAL A 28 -0.66 -30.12 1.16
N GLU A 29 -1.26 -31.12 1.81
CA GLU A 29 -1.22 -32.51 1.37
C GLU A 29 -2.38 -32.82 0.43
N LEU A 30 -2.08 -33.32 -0.77
CA LEU A 30 -3.07 -33.72 -1.77
C LEU A 30 -3.10 -35.24 -1.90
N ILE A 31 -4.23 -35.86 -1.59
CA ILE A 31 -4.45 -37.29 -1.79
C ILE A 31 -5.19 -37.49 -3.12
N THR A 32 -4.46 -37.95 -4.13
CA THR A 32 -5.00 -38.22 -5.47
C THR A 32 -5.58 -39.63 -5.55
N GLY A 33 -6.59 -39.84 -6.40
CA GLY A 33 -7.22 -41.10 -6.68
C GLY A 33 -7.51 -41.32 -8.15
N ASP A 34 -7.97 -42.50 -8.52
CA ASP A 34 -8.29 -42.86 -9.90
C ASP A 34 -9.54 -42.16 -10.47
N THR A 35 -10.37 -41.57 -9.59
CA THR A 35 -11.60 -40.84 -9.95
C THR A 35 -11.63 -39.52 -9.22
N ALA A 36 -12.26 -38.51 -9.85
CA ALA A 36 -12.52 -37.25 -9.19
C ALA A 36 -13.35 -37.45 -7.92
N ALA A 37 -13.07 -36.69 -6.86
CA ALA A 37 -13.96 -36.58 -5.72
C ALA A 37 -15.22 -35.80 -6.12
N ASP A 38 -16.33 -36.05 -5.44
CA ASP A 38 -17.62 -35.40 -5.65
C ASP A 38 -17.84 -34.21 -4.70
N ALA A 39 -16.95 -34.04 -3.71
CA ALA A 39 -16.92 -32.93 -2.77
C ALA A 39 -15.49 -32.62 -2.36
N ALA A 40 -15.21 -31.36 -1.97
CA ALA A 40 -13.95 -30.95 -1.39
C ALA A 40 -13.92 -31.41 0.09
N ARG A 41 -13.04 -32.35 0.42
CA ARG A 41 -12.92 -32.93 1.76
C ARG A 41 -11.48 -33.12 2.15
N GLY A 42 -11.23 -33.24 3.44
CA GLY A 42 -9.92 -33.51 4.01
C GLY A 42 -9.90 -33.35 5.53
N THR A 43 -8.72 -33.22 6.07
CA THR A 43 -8.48 -33.07 7.50
C THR A 43 -7.56 -31.88 7.74
N VAL A 44 -7.92 -31.03 8.70
CA VAL A 44 -6.99 -30.07 9.31
C VAL A 44 -6.37 -30.76 10.51
N PHE A 45 -5.06 -30.80 10.63
CA PHE A 45 -4.37 -31.61 11.63
C PHE A 45 -3.11 -30.91 12.17
N ILE A 46 -2.67 -31.34 13.34
CA ILE A 46 -1.38 -30.91 13.91
C ILE A 46 -0.28 -31.81 13.38
N ASP A 47 0.59 -31.25 12.56
CA ASP A 47 1.76 -31.91 11.98
C ASP A 47 2.95 -31.80 12.95
N GLU A 48 3.04 -32.77 13.88
CA GLU A 48 4.06 -32.77 14.94
C GLU A 48 5.47 -32.95 14.40
N ASN A 49 5.62 -33.72 13.31
CA ASN A 49 6.91 -34.06 12.73
C ASN A 49 7.32 -33.13 11.56
N ARG A 50 6.43 -32.23 11.14
CA ARG A 50 6.63 -31.21 10.08
C ARG A 50 6.96 -31.82 8.71
N ASN A 51 6.31 -32.93 8.37
CA ASN A 51 6.50 -33.59 7.07
C ASN A 51 5.40 -33.26 6.04
N SER A 52 4.41 -32.47 6.41
CA SER A 52 3.22 -32.08 5.63
C SER A 52 2.32 -33.23 5.22
N LYS A 53 2.27 -34.30 6.02
CA LYS A 53 1.44 -35.48 5.77
C LYS A 53 0.71 -35.86 7.04
N LEU A 54 -0.53 -36.24 6.89
CA LEU A 54 -1.32 -36.79 8.02
C LEU A 54 -0.86 -38.21 8.31
N ASP A 55 -0.06 -38.39 9.36
CA ASP A 55 0.41 -39.69 9.84
C ASP A 55 -0.58 -40.31 10.83
N ASP A 56 -0.49 -41.64 11.06
CA ASP A 56 -1.44 -42.44 11.89
C ASP A 56 -1.50 -41.97 13.38
N ASP A 57 -0.47 -41.30 13.87
CA ASP A 57 -0.32 -40.82 15.24
C ASP A 57 -0.63 -39.33 15.39
N GLU A 58 -0.92 -38.61 14.30
CA GLU A 58 -1.26 -37.21 14.34
C GLU A 58 -2.75 -36.98 14.54
N VAL A 59 -3.07 -35.82 15.14
CA VAL A 59 -4.41 -35.51 15.61
C VAL A 59 -5.06 -34.44 14.77
N GLY A 60 -6.29 -34.70 14.32
CA GLY A 60 -7.10 -33.68 13.66
C GLY A 60 -7.48 -32.53 14.61
N LEU A 61 -7.50 -31.32 14.09
CA LEU A 61 -7.82 -30.09 14.84
C LEU A 61 -9.28 -29.69 14.61
N ALA A 62 -10.08 -29.76 15.68
CA ALA A 62 -11.49 -29.40 15.65
C ALA A 62 -11.73 -27.87 15.66
N GLY A 63 -12.83 -27.44 15.07
CA GLY A 63 -13.31 -26.06 15.14
C GLY A 63 -12.55 -25.06 14.26
N VAL A 64 -11.74 -25.54 13.32
CA VAL A 64 -11.05 -24.70 12.35
C VAL A 64 -11.98 -24.37 11.18
N GLN A 65 -12.02 -23.12 10.75
CA GLN A 65 -12.78 -22.69 9.57
C GLN A 65 -12.09 -23.17 8.30
N VAL A 66 -12.86 -23.84 7.42
CA VAL A 66 -12.46 -24.21 6.06
C VAL A 66 -13.48 -23.66 5.10
N SER A 67 -13.01 -23.01 4.03
CA SER A 67 -13.84 -22.39 3.00
C SER A 67 -13.52 -22.93 1.62
N ASN A 68 -14.56 -23.02 0.78
CA ASN A 68 -14.39 -23.23 -0.67
C ASN A 68 -14.46 -21.91 -1.48
N GLY A 69 -14.31 -20.77 -0.80
CA GLY A 69 -14.44 -19.45 -1.41
C GLY A 69 -15.89 -18.90 -1.41
N ARG A 70 -16.84 -19.63 -0.82
CA ARG A 70 -18.23 -19.22 -0.64
C ARG A 70 -18.80 -19.71 0.69
N GLU A 71 -18.94 -21.02 0.83
CA GLU A 71 -19.33 -21.65 2.07
C GLU A 71 -18.15 -21.72 3.04
N VAL A 72 -18.45 -21.67 4.34
CA VAL A 72 -17.48 -21.86 5.41
C VAL A 72 -18.03 -22.90 6.39
N VAL A 73 -17.23 -23.91 6.72
CA VAL A 73 -17.58 -24.93 7.71
C VAL A 73 -16.51 -24.98 8.81
N LEU A 74 -16.90 -25.46 9.98
CA LEU A 74 -15.94 -25.79 11.04
C LEU A 74 -15.58 -27.27 10.95
N THR A 75 -14.30 -27.59 11.15
CA THR A 75 -13.85 -28.98 11.23
C THR A 75 -14.51 -29.72 12.40
N GLY A 76 -14.81 -30.99 12.19
CA GLY A 76 -15.36 -31.90 13.23
C GLY A 76 -14.37 -32.18 14.35
N GLU A 77 -14.80 -32.99 15.35
CA GLU A 77 -13.95 -33.38 16.49
C GLU A 77 -12.65 -34.10 16.06
N ASP A 78 -12.68 -34.74 14.90
CA ASP A 78 -11.55 -35.45 14.30
C ASP A 78 -10.76 -34.61 13.25
N GLY A 79 -11.06 -33.32 13.18
CA GLY A 79 -10.43 -32.39 12.24
C GLY A 79 -10.95 -32.48 10.80
N THR A 80 -11.91 -33.37 10.50
CA THR A 80 -12.42 -33.56 9.14
C THR A 80 -13.37 -32.46 8.71
N TYR A 81 -13.41 -32.19 7.41
CA TYR A 81 -14.36 -31.26 6.78
C TYR A 81 -14.86 -31.80 5.44
N GLU A 82 -16.02 -31.32 4.99
CA GLU A 82 -16.57 -31.54 3.67
C GLU A 82 -17.35 -30.31 3.21
N LEU A 83 -17.09 -29.87 1.97
CA LEU A 83 -17.69 -28.71 1.30
C LEU A 83 -18.11 -29.08 -0.14
N PRO A 84 -19.16 -28.46 -0.69
CA PRO A 84 -19.45 -28.57 -2.13
C PRO A 84 -18.23 -28.22 -2.97
N ALA A 85 -18.00 -28.96 -4.04
CA ALA A 85 -16.95 -28.68 -5.02
C ALA A 85 -17.54 -28.05 -6.28
N TYR A 86 -16.80 -27.15 -6.87
CA TYR A 86 -17.07 -26.55 -8.16
C TYR A 86 -15.74 -26.24 -8.88
N ASP A 87 -15.81 -26.01 -10.16
CA ASP A 87 -14.64 -25.57 -10.92
C ASP A 87 -14.30 -24.12 -10.62
N ASP A 88 -13.04 -23.76 -10.67
CA ASP A 88 -12.50 -22.47 -10.26
C ASP A 88 -12.80 -22.12 -8.80
N MET A 89 -12.41 -23.01 -7.91
CA MET A 89 -12.64 -22.95 -6.47
C MET A 89 -11.34 -22.66 -5.72
N ASN A 90 -11.39 -21.71 -4.80
CA ASN A 90 -10.34 -21.54 -3.78
C ASN A 90 -10.74 -22.29 -2.51
N LEU A 91 -10.11 -23.41 -2.22
CA LEU A 91 -10.28 -24.12 -0.96
C LEU A 91 -9.19 -23.71 0.02
N PHE A 92 -9.54 -23.14 1.17
CA PHE A 92 -8.55 -22.63 2.12
C PHE A 92 -9.00 -22.74 3.57
N VAL A 93 -8.01 -22.74 4.45
CA VAL A 93 -8.18 -22.70 5.91
C VAL A 93 -8.00 -21.27 6.40
N THR A 94 -8.93 -20.77 7.22
CA THR A 94 -8.67 -19.61 8.07
C THR A 94 -7.66 -20.03 9.12
N LYS A 95 -6.41 -19.53 9.04
CA LYS A 95 -5.36 -19.85 10.03
C LYS A 95 -5.87 -19.53 11.42
N PRO A 96 -5.99 -20.51 12.33
CA PRO A 96 -6.46 -20.22 13.69
C PRO A 96 -5.37 -19.56 14.54
N ALA A 97 -5.77 -18.74 15.50
CA ALA A 97 -4.85 -18.14 16.48
C ALA A 97 -4.08 -19.23 17.25
N GLY A 98 -2.82 -18.95 17.59
CA GLY A 98 -1.93 -19.87 18.29
C GLY A 98 -1.38 -21.02 17.42
N HIS A 99 -1.63 -20.97 16.11
CA HIS A 99 -1.12 -21.96 15.16
C HIS A 99 -0.48 -21.27 13.96
N ALA A 100 0.47 -21.93 13.32
CA ALA A 100 1.06 -21.52 12.05
C ALA A 100 0.72 -22.53 10.94
N THR A 101 0.46 -22.01 9.75
CA THR A 101 0.44 -22.80 8.52
C THR A 101 1.86 -23.06 8.04
N PRO A 102 2.11 -24.10 7.23
CA PRO A 102 3.37 -24.18 6.50
C PRO A 102 3.58 -22.91 5.65
N VAL A 103 4.84 -22.63 5.36
CA VAL A 103 5.24 -21.66 4.35
C VAL A 103 6.11 -22.35 3.31
N ASP A 104 6.12 -21.83 2.09
CA ASP A 104 7.09 -22.29 1.10
C ASP A 104 8.49 -21.69 1.36
N ALA A 105 9.45 -21.97 0.47
CA ALA A 105 10.81 -21.46 0.59
C ALA A 105 10.92 -19.94 0.46
N ASP A 106 9.90 -19.29 -0.07
CA ASP A 106 9.79 -17.85 -0.23
C ASP A 106 8.87 -17.21 0.82
N MET A 107 8.56 -17.95 1.93
CA MET A 107 7.73 -17.50 3.07
C MET A 107 6.26 -17.22 2.71
N ILE A 108 5.75 -17.82 1.64
CA ILE A 108 4.33 -17.73 1.29
C ILE A 108 3.54 -18.80 2.06
N PRO A 109 2.51 -18.40 2.85
CA PRO A 109 1.70 -19.34 3.62
C PRO A 109 0.99 -20.36 2.74
N GLN A 110 1.08 -21.64 3.12
CA GLN A 110 0.50 -22.76 2.40
C GLN A 110 -0.79 -23.20 3.09
N PHE A 111 -1.83 -22.37 2.95
CA PHE A 111 -3.13 -22.55 3.60
C PHE A 111 -4.27 -22.81 2.62
N ALA A 112 -3.96 -22.91 1.33
CA ALA A 112 -4.97 -22.98 0.29
C ALA A 112 -4.62 -23.97 -0.82
N TYR A 113 -5.65 -24.43 -1.52
CA TYR A 113 -5.60 -25.18 -2.76
C TYR A 113 -6.54 -24.55 -3.78
N VAL A 114 -6.02 -24.15 -4.93
CA VAL A 114 -6.81 -23.63 -6.05
C VAL A 114 -7.21 -24.80 -6.94
N HIS A 115 -8.49 -24.95 -7.25
CA HIS A 115 -9.03 -25.99 -8.13
C HIS A 115 -9.61 -25.37 -9.39
N LYS A 116 -8.91 -25.53 -10.51
CA LYS A 116 -9.32 -25.08 -11.85
C LYS A 116 -9.00 -26.19 -12.82
N VAL A 117 -10.02 -27.00 -13.17
CA VAL A 117 -9.86 -28.30 -13.83
C VAL A 117 -9.04 -28.22 -15.10
N ASP A 118 -9.40 -27.31 -15.99
CA ASP A 118 -8.75 -27.13 -17.29
C ASP A 118 -7.63 -26.05 -17.26
N GLY A 119 -7.38 -25.43 -16.09
CA GLY A 119 -6.47 -24.31 -15.95
C GLY A 119 -7.04 -23.01 -16.51
N SER A 120 -6.20 -21.98 -16.52
CA SER A 120 -6.54 -20.67 -17.09
C SER A 120 -6.64 -20.72 -18.61
N PRO A 121 -7.34 -19.77 -19.24
CA PRO A 121 -7.20 -19.53 -20.67
C PRO A 121 -5.75 -19.19 -21.04
N ASP A 122 -5.46 -18.98 -22.33
CA ASP A 122 -4.10 -18.61 -22.80
C ASP A 122 -3.78 -17.17 -22.38
N LEU A 123 -3.34 -17.00 -21.14
CA LEU A 123 -2.95 -15.71 -20.54
C LEU A 123 -1.45 -15.44 -20.77
N ARG A 124 -1.11 -14.18 -20.94
CA ARG A 124 0.25 -13.69 -21.21
C ARG A 124 1.29 -14.22 -20.19
N PHE A 125 0.91 -14.29 -18.93
CA PHE A 125 1.80 -14.74 -17.84
C PHE A 125 1.53 -16.17 -17.39
N GLY A 126 0.63 -16.87 -18.10
CA GLY A 126 0.38 -18.30 -18.00
C GLY A 126 -0.75 -18.69 -17.05
N GLY A 127 -1.19 -17.83 -16.13
CA GLY A 127 -2.28 -18.15 -15.22
C GLY A 127 -2.03 -19.40 -14.37
N ILE A 128 -3.09 -20.14 -14.07
CA ILE A 128 -3.10 -21.38 -13.29
C ILE A 128 -2.99 -22.57 -14.27
N GLU A 129 -2.04 -23.47 -14.05
CA GLU A 129 -1.94 -24.72 -14.79
C GLU A 129 -3.15 -25.64 -14.51
N PRO A 130 -3.59 -26.48 -15.46
CA PRO A 130 -4.68 -27.42 -15.23
C PRO A 130 -4.47 -28.25 -13.97
N THR A 131 -5.39 -28.16 -13.01
CA THR A 131 -5.31 -28.96 -11.78
C THR A 131 -5.82 -30.38 -11.97
N GLY A 132 -6.55 -30.62 -13.06
CA GLY A 132 -7.19 -31.91 -13.31
C GLY A 132 -8.32 -32.22 -12.32
N PRO A 133 -8.66 -33.51 -12.15
CA PRO A 133 -9.75 -33.93 -11.27
C PRO A 133 -9.49 -33.56 -9.81
N LEU A 134 -10.56 -33.24 -9.08
CA LEU A 134 -10.49 -32.92 -7.66
C LEU A 134 -9.82 -34.05 -6.87
N PRO A 135 -8.81 -33.78 -6.01
CA PRO A 135 -8.20 -34.76 -5.13
C PRO A 135 -9.21 -35.48 -4.23
N GLN A 136 -8.92 -36.71 -3.84
CA GLN A 136 -9.77 -37.49 -2.91
C GLN A 136 -9.83 -36.88 -1.51
N ALA A 137 -8.71 -36.28 -1.08
CA ALA A 137 -8.66 -35.44 0.10
C ALA A 137 -7.61 -34.35 -0.08
N ILE A 138 -7.85 -33.22 0.59
CA ILE A 138 -6.94 -32.08 0.68
C ILE A 138 -6.75 -31.82 2.16
N ASN A 139 -5.57 -32.15 2.70
CA ASN A 139 -5.28 -32.03 4.11
C ASN A 139 -4.45 -30.78 4.40
N PHE A 140 -4.81 -30.05 5.44
CA PHE A 140 -4.14 -28.83 5.86
C PHE A 140 -3.34 -29.07 7.13
N PRO A 141 -2.00 -29.18 7.06
CA PRO A 141 -1.16 -29.29 8.23
C PRO A 141 -1.02 -27.95 8.96
N LEU A 142 -1.05 -27.97 10.28
CA LEU A 142 -0.79 -26.84 11.14
C LEU A 142 0.22 -27.24 12.23
N ILE A 143 0.91 -26.27 12.81
CA ILE A 143 1.71 -26.45 14.02
C ILE A 143 1.27 -25.46 15.09
N GLU A 144 1.43 -25.79 16.37
CA GLU A 144 1.32 -24.79 17.44
C GLU A 144 2.50 -23.81 17.35
N ASP A 145 2.24 -22.50 17.31
CA ASP A 145 3.27 -21.46 17.15
C ASP A 145 3.50 -20.63 18.41
N GLY A 146 2.61 -20.75 19.40
CA GLY A 146 2.70 -20.02 20.66
C GLY A 146 2.51 -18.50 20.52
N SER A 147 2.03 -18.01 19.36
CA SER A 147 1.75 -16.60 19.15
C SER A 147 0.69 -16.12 20.16
N GLY A 148 0.95 -14.95 20.76
CA GLY A 148 0.06 -14.32 21.73
C GLY A 148 -0.67 -13.11 21.15
N ASP A 149 -1.29 -12.33 22.04
CA ASP A 149 -2.08 -11.15 21.67
C ASP A 149 -1.20 -9.89 21.44
N GLN A 150 0.10 -9.95 21.76
CA GLN A 150 1.06 -8.85 21.55
C GLN A 150 2.00 -9.18 20.41
N PHE A 151 1.82 -8.54 19.28
CA PHE A 151 2.61 -8.74 18.06
C PHE A 151 2.56 -7.51 17.17
N ASN A 152 3.34 -7.51 16.10
CA ASN A 152 3.19 -6.51 15.05
C ASN A 152 3.10 -7.13 13.66
N CYS A 153 2.45 -6.37 12.76
CA CYS A 153 2.45 -6.61 11.33
C CYS A 153 3.01 -5.41 10.59
N LEU A 154 3.67 -5.67 9.46
CA LEU A 154 4.15 -4.62 8.56
C LEU A 154 3.28 -4.58 7.32
N ILE A 155 2.83 -3.39 6.97
CA ILE A 155 1.91 -3.17 5.86
C ILE A 155 2.62 -2.38 4.77
N PHE A 156 2.62 -2.93 3.56
CA PHE A 156 3.25 -2.36 2.38
C PHE A 156 2.20 -2.11 1.31
N GLY A 157 2.06 -0.87 0.85
CA GLY A 157 1.28 -0.56 -0.34
C GLY A 157 2.19 -0.42 -1.55
N ASP A 158 1.69 -0.70 -2.72
CA ASP A 158 2.18 -0.29 -4.03
C ASP A 158 3.71 -0.36 -4.17
N THR A 159 4.25 -1.57 -4.03
CA THR A 159 5.67 -1.81 -4.32
C THR A 159 5.99 -1.58 -5.79
N GLN A 160 5.11 -1.94 -6.67
CA GLN A 160 4.88 -1.58 -8.06
C GLN A 160 6.16 -1.40 -8.90
N PRO A 161 7.09 -2.37 -8.94
CA PRO A 161 8.20 -2.34 -9.86
C PRO A 161 7.75 -2.79 -11.26
N TYR A 162 8.07 -2.00 -12.28
CA TYR A 162 7.80 -2.28 -13.69
C TYR A 162 8.93 -3.03 -14.38
N THR A 163 10.09 -3.07 -13.77
CA THR A 163 11.30 -3.63 -14.39
C THR A 163 12.16 -4.36 -13.37
N ASN A 164 13.05 -5.24 -13.86
CA ASN A 164 14.06 -5.87 -13.03
C ASN A 164 14.99 -4.88 -12.31
N ARG A 165 15.15 -3.67 -12.84
CA ARG A 165 15.89 -2.60 -12.17
C ARG A 165 15.14 -2.12 -10.93
N GLU A 166 13.84 -1.90 -11.05
CA GLU A 166 12.99 -1.43 -9.96
C GLU A 166 12.77 -2.50 -8.87
N ILE A 167 12.75 -3.78 -9.22
CA ILE A 167 12.91 -4.88 -8.25
C ILE A 167 14.18 -4.71 -7.42
N GLY A 168 15.26 -4.19 -8.03
CA GLY A 168 16.48 -3.82 -7.28
C GLY A 168 16.24 -2.71 -6.26
N TYR A 169 15.37 -1.75 -6.57
CA TYR A 169 15.00 -0.70 -5.61
C TYR A 169 14.16 -1.24 -4.44
N VAL A 170 13.25 -2.18 -4.71
CA VAL A 170 12.53 -2.90 -3.63
C VAL A 170 13.51 -3.65 -2.72
N ARG A 171 14.53 -4.33 -3.30
CA ARG A 171 15.58 -4.98 -2.51
C ARG A 171 16.33 -3.98 -1.61
N ASP A 172 16.70 -2.82 -2.17
CA ASP A 172 17.52 -1.83 -1.49
C ASP A 172 16.73 -0.93 -0.51
N THR A 173 15.39 -1.09 -0.48
CA THR A 173 14.46 -0.45 0.47
C THR A 173 13.82 -1.49 1.40
N ALA A 174 12.68 -2.05 1.04
CA ALA A 174 11.93 -2.99 1.87
C ALA A 174 12.74 -4.24 2.22
N GLY A 175 13.40 -4.87 1.23
CA GLY A 175 14.25 -6.04 1.47
C GLY A 175 15.41 -5.75 2.43
N LYS A 176 16.10 -4.64 2.25
CA LYS A 176 17.20 -4.22 3.16
C LYS A 176 16.69 -3.93 4.57
N MET A 177 15.55 -3.26 4.69
CA MET A 177 14.93 -2.98 5.99
C MET A 177 14.55 -4.28 6.69
N LEU A 178 13.85 -5.20 6.00
CA LEU A 178 13.46 -6.50 6.55
C LEU A 178 14.66 -7.36 6.98
N ALA A 179 15.77 -7.30 6.24
CA ALA A 179 17.00 -8.02 6.59
C ALA A 179 17.73 -7.42 7.80
N ALA A 180 17.56 -6.13 8.07
CA ALA A 180 18.31 -5.42 9.10
C ALA A 180 17.60 -5.33 10.46
N ARG A 181 16.26 -5.46 10.49
CA ARG A 181 15.47 -5.33 11.71
C ARG A 181 15.31 -6.65 12.44
N ASP A 182 15.00 -6.57 13.74
CA ASP A 182 14.53 -7.72 14.51
C ASP A 182 13.06 -7.98 14.19
N ASN A 183 12.78 -9.11 13.55
CA ASN A 183 11.44 -9.54 13.15
C ASN A 183 10.83 -10.57 14.13
N SER A 184 11.44 -10.80 15.30
CA SER A 184 10.99 -11.86 16.24
C SER A 184 9.55 -11.69 16.72
N ASN A 185 9.07 -10.44 16.82
CA ASN A 185 7.69 -10.10 17.22
C ASN A 185 6.80 -9.72 16.02
N THR A 186 7.27 -9.92 14.78
CA THR A 186 6.49 -9.66 13.57
C THR A 186 5.83 -10.95 13.11
N GLU A 187 4.50 -10.97 13.07
CA GLU A 187 3.73 -12.17 12.73
C GLU A 187 3.28 -12.19 11.27
N CYS A 188 3.16 -11.02 10.63
CA CYS A 188 2.77 -10.94 9.23
C CYS A 188 3.40 -9.75 8.49
N LEU A 189 3.65 -9.95 7.19
CA LEU A 189 3.83 -8.90 6.20
C LEU A 189 2.57 -8.90 5.34
N ILE A 190 1.91 -7.75 5.22
CA ILE A 190 0.71 -7.60 4.39
C ILE A 190 1.01 -6.63 3.26
N PHE A 191 0.70 -7.03 2.04
CA PHE A 191 0.87 -6.24 0.84
C PHE A 191 -0.51 -5.84 0.31
N ALA A 192 -0.78 -4.54 0.29
CA ALA A 192 -2.07 -3.96 -0.06
C ALA A 192 -2.24 -3.73 -1.57
N GLY A 193 -1.79 -4.66 -2.38
CA GLY A 193 -1.94 -4.65 -3.83
C GLY A 193 -0.87 -3.85 -4.58
N ASP A 194 -1.00 -3.84 -5.91
CA ASP A 194 -0.01 -3.30 -6.85
C ASP A 194 1.41 -3.79 -6.50
N VAL A 195 1.49 -5.11 -6.30
CA VAL A 195 2.74 -5.79 -5.97
C VAL A 195 3.73 -5.61 -7.11
N MET A 196 3.25 -5.73 -8.37
CA MET A 196 3.99 -5.41 -9.59
C MET A 196 3.38 -4.21 -10.32
N GLY A 197 4.11 -3.73 -11.33
CA GLY A 197 3.62 -2.73 -12.28
C GLY A 197 3.48 -3.37 -13.66
N ASP A 198 2.41 -4.12 -13.91
CA ASP A 198 2.01 -4.75 -15.18
C ASP A 198 2.84 -5.97 -15.65
N ASP A 199 4.05 -6.17 -15.16
CA ASP A 199 4.89 -7.32 -15.54
C ASP A 199 4.90 -8.40 -14.45
N LEU A 200 3.91 -9.31 -14.50
CA LEU A 200 3.75 -10.37 -13.50
C LEU A 200 4.85 -11.43 -13.57
N SER A 201 5.67 -11.45 -14.63
CA SER A 201 6.85 -12.31 -14.70
C SER A 201 7.91 -11.99 -13.64
N LEU A 202 7.79 -10.84 -12.96
CA LEU A 202 8.70 -10.40 -11.91
C LEU A 202 8.37 -10.99 -10.53
N TYR A 203 7.18 -11.56 -10.31
CA TYR A 203 6.76 -12.17 -9.03
C TYR A 203 7.79 -13.13 -8.42
N PRO A 204 8.36 -14.10 -9.17
CA PRO A 204 9.30 -15.07 -8.57
C PRO A 204 10.59 -14.44 -8.04
N ARG A 205 10.98 -13.26 -8.56
CA ARG A 205 12.14 -12.55 -8.05
C ARG A 205 11.79 -11.70 -6.84
N PHE A 206 10.62 -11.07 -6.86
CA PHE A 206 10.13 -10.23 -5.78
C PHE A 206 9.96 -11.00 -4.48
N LYS A 207 9.20 -12.13 -4.50
CA LYS A 207 8.93 -12.92 -3.29
C LYS A 207 10.20 -13.40 -2.58
N LYS A 208 11.26 -13.74 -3.35
CA LYS A 208 12.57 -14.11 -2.80
C LYS A 208 13.27 -12.97 -2.07
N ILE A 209 13.08 -11.74 -2.53
CA ILE A 209 13.66 -10.56 -1.88
C ILE A 209 12.96 -10.30 -0.54
N ILE A 210 11.65 -10.37 -0.52
CA ILE A 210 10.86 -10.13 0.70
C ILE A 210 11.03 -11.26 1.71
N ALA A 211 11.21 -12.50 1.25
CA ALA A 211 11.46 -13.67 2.09
C ALA A 211 12.68 -13.52 3.03
N VAL A 212 13.59 -12.59 2.75
CA VAL A 212 14.73 -12.29 3.63
C VAL A 212 14.31 -11.90 5.05
N GLY A 213 13.08 -11.39 5.23
CA GLY A 213 12.52 -11.05 6.53
C GLY A 213 12.22 -12.26 7.42
N GLY A 214 12.08 -13.45 6.84
CA GLY A 214 11.73 -14.68 7.58
C GLY A 214 10.34 -14.64 8.21
N VAL A 215 9.41 -13.85 7.68
CA VAL A 215 8.05 -13.61 8.19
C VAL A 215 7.05 -14.03 7.11
N PRO A 216 5.92 -14.68 7.47
CA PRO A 216 4.86 -15.02 6.53
C PRO A 216 4.33 -13.78 5.79
N GLN A 217 4.12 -13.92 4.48
CA GLN A 217 3.72 -12.86 3.57
C GLN A 217 2.30 -13.09 3.07
N TYR A 218 1.41 -12.11 3.27
CA TYR A 218 0.02 -12.13 2.81
C TYR A 218 -0.20 -11.02 1.78
N TYR A 219 -0.96 -11.32 0.75
CA TYR A 219 -1.15 -10.41 -0.39
C TYR A 219 -2.63 -10.24 -0.72
N VAL A 220 -2.98 -9.07 -1.19
CA VAL A 220 -4.17 -8.81 -2.01
C VAL A 220 -3.73 -8.31 -3.37
N GLY A 221 -4.50 -8.58 -4.41
CA GLY A 221 -4.18 -8.11 -5.77
C GLY A 221 -4.55 -6.64 -5.94
N GLY A 222 -3.77 -5.91 -6.76
CA GLY A 222 -4.06 -4.56 -7.20
C GLY A 222 -4.39 -4.50 -8.70
N ASN A 223 -4.77 -3.33 -9.20
CA ASN A 223 -5.12 -3.16 -10.60
C ASN A 223 -3.94 -3.30 -11.57
N HIS A 224 -2.71 -3.31 -11.07
CA HIS A 224 -1.49 -3.62 -11.83
C HIS A 224 -1.05 -5.10 -11.69
N ASP A 225 -1.77 -5.90 -10.89
CA ASP A 225 -1.53 -7.33 -10.70
C ASP A 225 -2.48 -8.22 -11.52
N VAL A 226 -3.35 -7.61 -12.34
CA VAL A 226 -4.30 -8.33 -13.19
C VAL A 226 -3.64 -8.89 -14.45
N ASP A 227 -4.14 -10.00 -14.94
CA ASP A 227 -3.87 -10.49 -16.28
C ASP A 227 -4.64 -9.62 -17.29
N PHE A 228 -3.97 -8.62 -17.87
CA PHE A 228 -4.61 -7.60 -18.73
C PHE A 228 -5.25 -8.15 -20.02
N ASP A 229 -4.97 -9.37 -20.35
CA ASP A 229 -5.56 -10.12 -21.47
C ASP A 229 -6.69 -11.08 -21.06
N ALA A 230 -7.07 -11.09 -19.78
CA ALA A 230 -8.26 -11.80 -19.31
C ALA A 230 -9.53 -11.25 -19.97
N ALA A 231 -10.42 -12.18 -20.37
CA ALA A 231 -11.67 -11.82 -21.02
C ALA A 231 -12.77 -11.42 -20.04
N ASP A 232 -12.66 -11.86 -18.81
CA ASP A 232 -13.59 -11.60 -17.72
C ASP A 232 -12.85 -11.47 -16.37
N ASP A 233 -13.59 -11.08 -15.36
CA ASP A 233 -13.11 -10.80 -14.02
C ASP A 233 -12.65 -12.08 -13.29
N GLU A 234 -13.26 -13.22 -13.57
CA GLU A 234 -12.96 -14.50 -12.92
C GLU A 234 -11.54 -14.99 -13.23
N ASP A 235 -11.02 -14.69 -14.42
CA ASP A 235 -9.68 -15.07 -14.85
C ASP A 235 -8.63 -13.97 -14.60
N SER A 236 -9.06 -12.78 -14.17
CA SER A 236 -8.19 -11.59 -14.13
C SER A 236 -7.05 -11.68 -13.12
N PHE A 237 -7.17 -12.50 -12.09
CA PHE A 237 -6.14 -12.72 -11.07
C PHE A 237 -5.51 -14.13 -11.11
N ASP A 238 -5.64 -14.87 -12.18
CA ASP A 238 -5.16 -16.25 -12.23
C ASP A 238 -3.64 -16.37 -12.08
N THR A 239 -2.86 -15.46 -12.69
CA THR A 239 -1.41 -15.42 -12.48
C THR A 239 -1.06 -15.02 -11.05
N PHE A 240 -1.80 -14.09 -10.44
CA PHE A 240 -1.66 -13.73 -9.03
C PHE A 240 -1.97 -14.92 -8.12
N ARG A 241 -3.09 -15.61 -8.33
CA ARG A 241 -3.52 -16.79 -7.54
C ARG A 241 -2.49 -17.91 -7.57
N ARG A 242 -1.85 -18.14 -8.72
CA ARG A 242 -0.77 -19.11 -8.84
C ARG A 242 0.43 -18.81 -7.94
N GLU A 243 0.78 -17.54 -7.78
CA GLU A 243 2.00 -17.14 -7.06
C GLU A 243 1.77 -16.90 -5.56
N TRP A 244 0.59 -16.41 -5.18
CA TRP A 244 0.30 -15.92 -3.84
C TRP A 244 -0.81 -16.68 -3.12
N GLY A 245 -1.58 -17.47 -3.81
CA GLY A 245 -2.78 -18.13 -3.30
C GLY A 245 -4.06 -17.33 -3.57
N PRO A 246 -5.15 -17.59 -2.83
CA PRO A 246 -6.45 -16.98 -3.08
C PRO A 246 -6.39 -15.46 -3.13
N GLU A 247 -7.17 -14.85 -4.00
CA GLU A 247 -7.34 -13.41 -4.13
C GLU A 247 -8.06 -12.77 -2.93
N TYR A 248 -8.80 -13.57 -2.16
CA TYR A 248 -9.36 -13.20 -0.85
C TYR A 248 -9.20 -14.33 0.16
N TRP A 249 -8.99 -13.97 1.41
CA TRP A 249 -8.61 -14.90 2.47
C TRP A 249 -8.88 -14.34 3.86
N SER A 250 -8.81 -15.20 4.89
CA SER A 250 -8.80 -14.78 6.29
C SER A 250 -7.75 -15.53 7.12
N ALA A 251 -7.31 -14.91 8.21
CA ALA A 251 -6.36 -15.49 9.16
C ALA A 251 -6.52 -14.86 10.54
N ASP A 252 -6.42 -15.67 11.60
CA ASP A 252 -6.39 -15.20 12.97
C ASP A 252 -4.96 -15.12 13.52
N ILE A 253 -4.60 -14.00 14.11
CA ILE A 253 -3.37 -13.82 14.87
C ILE A 253 -3.77 -13.18 16.22
N GLY A 254 -3.50 -13.84 17.33
CA GLY A 254 -4.01 -13.39 18.63
C GLY A 254 -5.51 -13.09 18.58
N ASN A 255 -5.91 -11.94 19.12
CA ASN A 255 -7.31 -11.50 19.13
C ASN A 255 -7.68 -10.61 17.92
N VAL A 256 -7.01 -10.77 16.80
CA VAL A 256 -7.27 -10.04 15.55
C VAL A 256 -7.64 -11.03 14.44
N HIS A 257 -8.67 -10.69 13.68
CA HIS A 257 -9.08 -11.41 12.49
C HIS A 257 -8.72 -10.59 11.25
N PHE A 258 -7.74 -11.06 10.50
CA PHE A 258 -7.29 -10.45 9.26
C PHE A 258 -8.11 -10.98 8.09
N VAL A 259 -8.51 -10.07 7.22
CA VAL A 259 -9.27 -10.35 5.99
C VAL A 259 -8.59 -9.66 4.81
N GLY A 260 -8.15 -10.42 3.83
CA GLY A 260 -7.79 -9.89 2.51
C GLY A 260 -8.99 -9.96 1.58
N LEU A 261 -9.25 -8.89 0.83
CA LEU A 261 -10.32 -8.80 -0.15
C LEU A 261 -9.75 -8.42 -1.51
N ASP A 262 -10.27 -9.03 -2.55
CA ASP A 262 -10.17 -8.52 -3.90
C ASP A 262 -11.31 -7.52 -4.13
N ASN A 263 -10.96 -6.26 -4.36
CA ASN A 263 -11.93 -5.24 -4.76
C ASN A 263 -11.60 -4.61 -6.12
N VAL A 264 -10.79 -5.27 -6.93
CA VAL A 264 -10.47 -4.82 -8.28
C VAL A 264 -11.29 -5.60 -9.30
N ARG A 265 -12.35 -5.01 -9.82
CA ARG A 265 -13.07 -5.61 -10.92
C ARG A 265 -12.42 -5.25 -12.25
N TYR A 266 -11.95 -6.24 -13.01
CA TYR A 266 -11.33 -6.11 -14.32
C TYR A 266 -11.70 -7.28 -15.24
N PRO A 267 -12.03 -7.06 -16.52
CA PRO A 267 -12.21 -5.78 -17.19
C PRO A 267 -13.51 -5.07 -16.80
N CYS A 268 -13.45 -3.74 -16.76
CA CYS A 268 -14.60 -2.88 -16.55
C CYS A 268 -14.71 -1.96 -17.79
N ASN A 269 -15.65 -2.26 -18.69
CA ASN A 269 -15.83 -1.56 -19.97
C ASN A 269 -17.30 -1.53 -20.39
N GLY A 270 -17.62 -0.96 -21.56
CA GLY A 270 -18.97 -0.75 -22.08
C GLY A 270 -19.90 -1.97 -22.13
N VAL A 271 -19.39 -3.17 -21.88
CA VAL A 271 -20.18 -4.42 -21.81
C VAL A 271 -20.65 -4.72 -20.40
N ASP A 272 -19.97 -4.22 -19.38
CA ASP A 272 -20.31 -4.45 -17.98
C ASP A 272 -21.60 -3.66 -17.61
N PRO A 273 -22.54 -4.25 -16.85
CA PRO A 273 -23.79 -3.56 -16.46
C PRO A 273 -23.57 -2.44 -15.43
N HIS A 274 -22.42 -2.35 -14.77
CA HIS A 274 -22.14 -1.29 -13.81
C HIS A 274 -22.11 0.09 -14.51
N PRO A 275 -22.75 1.14 -13.96
CA PRO A 275 -22.88 2.44 -14.63
C PRO A 275 -21.54 3.06 -15.05
N PHE A 276 -20.51 2.97 -14.23
CA PHE A 276 -19.17 3.47 -14.55
C PHE A 276 -18.57 2.64 -15.69
N CYS A 277 -18.59 1.31 -15.60
CA CYS A 277 -18.02 0.42 -16.62
C CYS A 277 -18.80 0.53 -17.94
N ALA A 278 -20.13 0.62 -17.89
CA ALA A 278 -20.97 0.80 -19.07
C ALA A 278 -20.69 2.10 -19.83
N ALA A 279 -20.20 3.13 -19.14
CA ALA A 279 -19.85 4.42 -19.74
C ALA A 279 -18.42 4.47 -20.35
N ASN A 280 -17.57 3.47 -20.06
CA ASN A 280 -16.21 3.40 -20.56
C ASN A 280 -16.10 2.42 -21.73
N GLU A 281 -15.62 2.89 -22.89
CA GLU A 281 -15.35 2.05 -24.06
C GLU A 281 -14.00 1.34 -23.97
N ASP A 282 -13.04 1.94 -23.27
CA ASP A 282 -11.70 1.40 -23.07
C ASP A 282 -11.69 0.40 -21.90
N LEU A 283 -10.79 -0.57 -21.97
CA LEU A 283 -10.51 -1.46 -20.85
C LEU A 283 -10.02 -0.65 -19.63
N THR A 284 -10.73 -0.82 -18.52
CA THR A 284 -10.41 -0.15 -17.25
C THR A 284 -10.84 -1.06 -16.09
N TYR A 285 -10.76 -0.56 -14.88
CA TYR A 285 -11.17 -1.24 -13.65
C TYR A 285 -12.01 -0.28 -12.78
N ASN A 286 -12.67 -0.84 -11.78
CA ASN A 286 -13.25 -0.07 -10.68
C ASN A 286 -13.23 -0.88 -9.37
N GLY A 287 -13.48 -0.19 -8.25
CA GLY A 287 -13.50 -0.80 -6.92
C GLY A 287 -14.83 -1.46 -6.60
N VAL A 288 -14.86 -2.79 -6.52
CA VAL A 288 -16.09 -3.55 -6.16
C VAL A 288 -15.70 -4.84 -5.45
N VAL A 289 -16.27 -5.08 -4.27
CA VAL A 289 -16.23 -6.40 -3.64
C VAL A 289 -17.33 -7.25 -4.24
N SER A 290 -17.01 -8.39 -4.85
CA SER A 290 -17.99 -9.22 -5.55
C SER A 290 -19.03 -9.80 -4.59
N GLY A 291 -20.24 -10.06 -5.10
CA GLY A 291 -21.31 -10.69 -4.30
C GLY A 291 -20.89 -12.05 -3.72
N ARG A 292 -20.04 -12.80 -4.42
CA ARG A 292 -19.44 -14.05 -3.94
C ARG A 292 -18.56 -13.83 -2.71
N GLN A 293 -17.71 -12.81 -2.72
CA GLN A 293 -16.87 -12.45 -1.58
C GLN A 293 -17.70 -11.94 -0.39
N LEU A 294 -18.75 -11.15 -0.64
CA LEU A 294 -19.65 -10.69 0.42
C LEU A 294 -20.38 -11.86 1.09
N GLU A 295 -20.82 -12.86 0.31
CA GLU A 295 -21.42 -14.09 0.85
C GLU A 295 -20.40 -14.90 1.66
N TRP A 296 -19.19 -15.08 1.14
CA TRP A 296 -18.09 -15.72 1.86
C TRP A 296 -17.77 -15.01 3.17
N LEU A 297 -17.56 -13.70 3.14
CA LEU A 297 -17.21 -12.90 4.33
C LEU A 297 -18.31 -13.00 5.41
N LYS A 298 -19.57 -12.99 5.00
CA LYS A 298 -20.70 -13.20 5.91
C LYS A 298 -20.64 -14.57 6.59
N ASN A 299 -20.29 -15.63 5.85
CA ASN A 299 -20.19 -16.99 6.37
C ASN A 299 -18.96 -17.15 7.27
N ASP A 300 -17.84 -16.51 6.92
CA ASP A 300 -16.61 -16.49 7.70
C ASP A 300 -16.84 -15.78 9.04
N LEU A 301 -17.38 -14.56 9.03
CA LEU A 301 -17.65 -13.76 10.22
C LEU A 301 -18.73 -14.37 11.13
N ALA A 302 -19.57 -15.29 10.63
CA ALA A 302 -20.55 -15.99 11.47
C ALA A 302 -19.90 -16.80 12.60
N ASN A 303 -18.65 -17.22 12.43
CA ASN A 303 -17.88 -17.98 13.40
C ASN A 303 -16.85 -17.13 14.18
N VAL A 304 -16.73 -15.83 13.87
CA VAL A 304 -15.81 -14.90 14.52
C VAL A 304 -16.54 -14.15 15.65
N PRO A 305 -15.97 -14.05 16.89
CA PRO A 305 -16.55 -13.27 17.97
C PRO A 305 -16.85 -11.82 17.55
N GLN A 306 -17.95 -11.25 18.08
CA GLN A 306 -18.40 -9.92 17.68
C GLN A 306 -17.48 -8.78 18.13
N ASP A 307 -16.71 -8.99 19.17
CA ASP A 307 -15.76 -8.03 19.77
C ASP A 307 -14.32 -8.18 19.25
N LYS A 308 -14.07 -9.17 18.38
CA LYS A 308 -12.78 -9.37 17.76
C LYS A 308 -12.52 -8.27 16.72
N LEU A 309 -11.34 -7.66 16.76
CA LEU A 309 -10.95 -6.67 15.76
C LEU A 309 -10.83 -7.33 14.38
N ILE A 310 -11.49 -6.75 13.39
CA ILE A 310 -11.33 -7.11 11.98
C ILE A 310 -10.33 -6.15 11.34
N VAL A 311 -9.21 -6.66 10.86
CA VAL A 311 -8.27 -5.89 10.03
C VAL A 311 -8.48 -6.30 8.59
N MET A 312 -9.08 -5.41 7.82
CA MET A 312 -9.50 -5.67 6.46
C MET A 312 -8.55 -4.98 5.48
N THR A 313 -7.99 -5.73 4.54
CA THR A 313 -7.08 -5.20 3.52
C THR A 313 -7.68 -5.41 2.15
N ALA A 314 -7.79 -4.33 1.37
CA ALA A 314 -8.11 -4.35 -0.05
C ALA A 314 -7.18 -3.38 -0.79
N HIS A 315 -7.08 -3.47 -2.11
CA HIS A 315 -6.17 -2.58 -2.83
C HIS A 315 -6.75 -1.18 -3.02
N ILE A 316 -7.91 -1.10 -3.67
CA ILE A 316 -8.59 0.19 -3.90
C ILE A 316 -9.14 0.68 -2.56
N PRO A 317 -8.93 1.95 -2.18
CA PRO A 317 -9.44 2.50 -0.94
C PRO A 317 -10.93 2.25 -0.73
N PHE A 318 -11.33 2.01 0.52
CA PHE A 318 -12.75 1.99 0.86
C PHE A 318 -13.35 3.37 0.59
N GLN A 319 -12.68 4.42 1.05
CA GLN A 319 -12.86 5.81 0.68
C GLN A 319 -11.49 6.49 0.64
N THR A 320 -11.31 7.49 -0.21
CA THR A 320 -10.07 8.28 -0.28
C THR A 320 -10.38 9.78 -0.35
N PHE A 321 -9.56 10.59 0.27
CA PHE A 321 -9.59 12.03 0.15
C PHE A 321 -9.06 12.50 -1.21
N THR A 322 -7.95 11.91 -1.66
CA THR A 322 -7.19 12.43 -2.80
C THR A 322 -7.98 12.40 -4.10
N ASP A 323 -8.57 11.26 -4.42
CA ASP A 323 -9.35 11.03 -5.65
C ASP A 323 -10.83 10.79 -5.32
N ASN A 324 -11.39 11.61 -4.42
CA ASN A 324 -12.73 11.46 -3.83
C ASN A 324 -13.90 11.54 -4.82
N ASP A 325 -13.68 12.01 -6.02
CA ASP A 325 -14.67 12.15 -7.10
C ASP A 325 -14.58 11.05 -8.18
N ALA A 326 -13.65 10.09 -8.01
CA ALA A 326 -13.39 9.06 -9.02
C ALA A 326 -13.82 7.67 -8.55
N ALA A 327 -14.84 7.11 -9.20
CA ALA A 327 -15.39 5.78 -8.90
C ALA A 327 -14.35 4.65 -8.95
N LYS A 328 -13.34 4.73 -9.82
CA LYS A 328 -12.28 3.71 -9.92
C LYS A 328 -11.25 3.75 -8.78
N HIS A 329 -11.29 4.76 -7.91
CA HIS A 329 -10.35 4.93 -6.81
C HIS A 329 -10.99 4.73 -5.44
N GLN A 330 -12.24 4.25 -5.40
CA GLN A 330 -12.99 3.96 -4.18
C GLN A 330 -13.79 2.66 -4.34
N THR A 331 -14.24 2.08 -3.23
CA THR A 331 -15.05 0.85 -3.25
C THR A 331 -16.54 1.21 -3.42
N ASP A 332 -17.08 0.96 -4.62
CA ASP A 332 -18.43 1.36 -5.02
C ASP A 332 -19.55 0.82 -4.12
N ASN A 333 -19.44 -0.42 -3.68
CA ASN A 333 -20.43 -1.08 -2.84
C ASN A 333 -20.01 -1.20 -1.37
N LEU A 334 -19.39 -0.13 -0.85
CA LEU A 334 -18.95 -0.08 0.54
C LEU A 334 -20.10 -0.26 1.54
N ASP A 335 -21.29 0.23 1.22
CA ASP A 335 -22.49 0.05 2.04
C ASP A 335 -22.90 -1.43 2.20
N GLU A 336 -22.76 -2.23 1.14
CA GLU A 336 -23.02 -3.68 1.20
C GLU A 336 -21.97 -4.38 2.08
N LEU A 337 -20.70 -4.00 1.96
CA LEU A 337 -19.62 -4.51 2.79
C LEU A 337 -19.85 -4.18 4.27
N VAL A 338 -20.21 -2.94 4.59
CA VAL A 338 -20.54 -2.49 5.95
C VAL A 338 -21.75 -3.25 6.50
N ALA A 339 -22.76 -3.55 5.67
CA ALA A 339 -23.89 -4.36 6.11
C ALA A 339 -23.50 -5.79 6.51
N VAL A 340 -22.45 -6.36 5.90
CA VAL A 340 -21.90 -7.67 6.29
C VAL A 340 -21.08 -7.57 7.59
N LEU A 341 -20.30 -6.52 7.76
CA LEU A 341 -19.45 -6.29 8.94
C LEU A 341 -20.29 -6.02 10.22
N GLY A 342 -21.42 -5.32 10.08
CA GLY A 342 -22.25 -4.91 11.21
C GLY A 342 -21.54 -3.95 12.17
N ASP A 343 -21.75 -4.13 13.47
CA ASP A 343 -21.19 -3.24 14.51
C ASP A 343 -19.80 -3.68 15.03
N ARG A 344 -19.08 -4.55 14.29
CA ARG A 344 -17.75 -5.03 14.69
C ARG A 344 -16.72 -3.91 14.69
N PRO A 345 -15.69 -3.97 15.55
CA PRO A 345 -14.53 -3.10 15.41
C PRO A 345 -13.76 -3.45 14.12
N VAL A 346 -13.52 -2.46 13.27
CA VAL A 346 -12.86 -2.62 11.97
C VAL A 346 -11.75 -1.60 11.81
N LEU A 347 -10.62 -2.05 11.26
CA LEU A 347 -9.56 -1.22 10.66
C LEU A 347 -9.47 -1.59 9.18
N GLY A 348 -9.65 -0.61 8.29
CA GLY A 348 -9.44 -0.75 6.85
C GLY A 348 -8.04 -0.35 6.42
N LEU A 349 -7.40 -1.17 5.57
CA LEU A 349 -6.09 -0.91 4.99
C LEU A 349 -6.19 -0.96 3.46
N SER A 350 -5.56 -0.01 2.77
CA SER A 350 -5.55 0.03 1.30
C SER A 350 -4.29 0.69 0.74
N GLY A 351 -4.09 0.60 -0.57
CA GLY A 351 -3.01 1.23 -1.33
C GLY A 351 -3.52 2.16 -2.42
N HIS A 352 -3.07 1.94 -3.67
CA HIS A 352 -3.61 2.45 -4.92
C HIS A 352 -3.34 3.92 -5.24
N THR A 353 -3.65 4.84 -4.34
CA THR A 353 -3.55 6.30 -4.63
C THR A 353 -2.14 6.86 -4.49
N HIS A 354 -1.19 6.09 -3.99
CA HIS A 354 0.18 6.53 -3.66
C HIS A 354 0.21 7.72 -2.69
N THR A 355 -0.72 7.72 -1.75
CA THR A 355 -0.85 8.72 -0.68
C THR A 355 -0.85 8.05 0.68
N THR A 356 -0.44 8.76 1.71
CA THR A 356 -0.72 8.35 3.08
C THR A 356 -1.98 9.09 3.53
N GLU A 357 -3.03 8.35 3.88
CA GLU A 357 -4.26 8.96 4.42
C GLU A 357 -4.68 8.19 5.67
N ASN A 358 -4.89 8.90 6.77
CA ASN A 358 -5.36 8.34 8.03
C ASN A 358 -6.75 8.95 8.30
N ILE A 359 -7.79 8.20 7.92
CA ILE A 359 -9.19 8.64 7.88
C ILE A 359 -9.90 8.08 9.11
N GLU A 360 -10.31 8.97 10.00
CA GLU A 360 -11.03 8.60 11.21
C GLU A 360 -12.48 8.18 10.91
N LYS A 361 -13.02 7.28 11.72
CA LYS A 361 -14.44 6.95 11.66
C LYS A 361 -15.31 8.20 11.85
N GLY A 362 -16.25 8.44 10.92
CA GLY A 362 -17.14 9.59 10.92
C GLY A 362 -16.59 10.82 10.18
N GLU A 363 -15.35 10.77 9.70
CA GLU A 363 -14.83 11.78 8.78
C GLU A 363 -15.57 11.73 7.45
N SER A 364 -15.77 12.86 6.79
CA SER A 364 -16.56 12.92 5.56
C SER A 364 -16.10 14.01 4.62
N PHE A 365 -16.21 13.72 3.30
CA PHE A 365 -15.96 14.69 2.23
C PHE A 365 -17.02 14.57 1.14
N ASP A 366 -17.30 15.68 0.46
CA ASP A 366 -18.17 15.68 -0.72
C ASP A 366 -17.63 14.72 -1.79
N GLY A 367 -18.52 14.00 -2.46
CA GLY A 367 -18.19 12.97 -3.46
C GLY A 367 -18.18 11.54 -2.92
N TRP A 368 -17.95 11.30 -1.63
CA TRP A 368 -17.92 9.93 -1.09
C TRP A 368 -19.26 9.22 -1.22
N GLU A 369 -20.37 9.86 -0.86
CA GLU A 369 -21.70 9.25 -0.98
C GLU A 369 -22.05 8.84 -2.42
N ALA A 370 -21.61 9.63 -3.39
CA ALA A 370 -21.87 9.36 -4.80
C ALA A 370 -21.09 8.16 -5.36
N ASN A 371 -19.93 7.82 -4.77
CA ASN A 371 -19.04 6.77 -5.25
C ASN A 371 -19.05 5.51 -4.36
N THR A 372 -19.46 5.61 -3.10
CA THR A 372 -19.37 4.51 -2.13
C THR A 372 -20.69 4.19 -1.43
N ASN A 373 -21.76 4.93 -1.76
CA ASN A 373 -23.08 4.91 -1.10
C ASN A 373 -23.03 5.34 0.38
N LEU A 374 -21.92 5.82 0.89
CA LEU A 374 -21.73 6.28 2.28
C LEU A 374 -21.10 7.67 2.30
N ALA A 375 -21.74 8.61 3.01
CA ALA A 375 -21.23 9.98 3.16
C ALA A 375 -20.08 10.10 4.17
N GLU A 376 -20.00 9.19 5.13
CA GLU A 376 -19.04 9.21 6.23
C GLU A 376 -18.22 7.92 6.25
N ALA A 377 -16.98 7.99 6.71
CA ALA A 377 -16.14 6.82 6.93
C ALA A 377 -16.77 5.89 7.99
N PRO A 378 -17.13 4.66 7.65
CA PRO A 378 -17.83 3.76 8.56
C PRO A 378 -16.94 3.17 9.65
N PHE A 379 -15.64 3.17 9.43
CA PHE A 379 -14.58 2.69 10.33
C PHE A 379 -13.28 3.47 10.09
N HIS A 380 -12.29 3.29 10.96
CA HIS A 380 -10.96 3.85 10.75
C HIS A 380 -10.32 3.20 9.52
N GLN A 381 -9.77 4.03 8.63
CA GLN A 381 -9.15 3.60 7.37
C GLN A 381 -7.76 4.21 7.23
N ILE A 382 -6.83 3.41 6.70
CA ILE A 382 -5.47 3.87 6.38
C ILE A 382 -5.20 3.54 4.91
N VAL A 383 -4.97 4.57 4.09
CA VAL A 383 -4.29 4.41 2.81
C VAL A 383 -2.80 4.41 3.10
N THR A 384 -2.13 3.29 2.81
CA THR A 384 -0.82 2.96 3.39
C THR A 384 0.36 3.64 2.71
N GLY A 385 0.09 4.41 1.66
CA GLY A 385 1.14 4.94 0.79
C GLY A 385 1.78 3.86 -0.07
N ALA A 386 2.74 4.26 -0.88
CA ALA A 386 3.44 3.38 -1.79
C ALA A 386 4.91 3.20 -1.38
N VAL A 387 5.38 1.96 -1.39
CA VAL A 387 6.81 1.65 -1.26
C VAL A 387 7.61 2.28 -2.41
N SER A 388 6.99 2.36 -3.60
CA SER A 388 7.53 3.04 -4.78
C SER A 388 7.54 4.57 -4.67
N GLY A 389 6.74 5.15 -3.75
CA GLY A 389 6.39 6.56 -3.79
C GLY A 389 5.66 6.91 -5.08
N SER A 390 5.99 8.03 -5.71
CA SER A 390 5.48 8.35 -7.05
C SER A 390 6.22 7.55 -8.11
N TRP A 391 6.00 6.23 -8.16
CA TRP A 391 6.43 5.28 -9.20
C TRP A 391 7.94 5.19 -9.45
N TRP A 392 8.77 5.06 -8.42
CA TRP A 392 10.23 4.94 -8.55
C TRP A 392 10.87 6.02 -9.43
N ALA A 393 10.34 7.24 -9.39
CA ALA A 393 10.80 8.38 -10.17
C ALA A 393 11.68 9.35 -9.36
N GLY A 394 12.35 10.25 -10.05
CA GLY A 394 13.19 11.27 -9.45
C GLY A 394 14.69 10.95 -9.46
N ASP A 395 15.48 11.85 -8.88
CA ASP A 395 16.91 11.68 -8.70
C ASP A 395 17.23 10.46 -7.83
N LEU A 396 18.40 9.89 -8.02
CA LEU A 396 18.90 8.84 -7.14
C LEU A 396 19.43 9.46 -5.85
N ASN A 397 18.98 8.93 -4.71
CA ASN A 397 19.53 9.26 -3.41
C ASN A 397 20.93 8.62 -3.22
N ASP A 398 21.55 8.84 -2.07
CA ASP A 398 22.86 8.29 -1.67
C ASP A 398 22.92 6.74 -1.63
N GLN A 399 21.78 6.08 -1.67
CA GLN A 399 21.67 4.62 -1.75
C GLN A 399 21.46 4.12 -3.19
N GLY A 400 21.38 5.01 -4.17
CA GLY A 400 21.14 4.68 -5.58
C GLY A 400 19.68 4.32 -5.91
N VAL A 401 18.74 4.72 -5.05
CA VAL A 401 17.30 4.51 -5.21
C VAL A 401 16.64 5.85 -5.56
N PRO A 402 15.66 5.90 -6.49
CA PRO A 402 14.98 7.13 -6.82
C PRO A 402 14.39 7.85 -5.61
N HIS A 403 14.49 9.17 -5.58
CA HIS A 403 14.05 10.01 -4.45
C HIS A 403 12.57 10.42 -4.59
N ALA A 404 11.71 9.47 -4.98
CA ALA A 404 10.27 9.71 -5.05
C ALA A 404 9.67 9.91 -3.64
N THR A 405 8.74 10.84 -3.51
CA THR A 405 7.86 10.95 -2.34
C THR A 405 6.48 10.40 -2.70
N GLN A 406 5.63 10.20 -1.71
CA GLN A 406 4.19 10.05 -1.94
C GLN A 406 3.63 11.28 -2.63
N ARG A 407 2.47 11.18 -3.28
CA ARG A 407 1.80 12.31 -3.95
C ARG A 407 1.64 13.52 -3.02
N LEU A 408 1.22 13.28 -1.78
CA LEU A 408 0.99 14.33 -0.78
C LEU A 408 2.24 14.72 0.02
N GLY A 409 3.43 14.23 -0.38
CA GLY A 409 4.71 14.69 0.13
C GLY A 409 5.35 13.84 1.21
N ALA A 410 4.66 12.86 1.81
CA ALA A 410 5.29 11.93 2.74
C ALA A 410 6.45 11.19 2.05
N PRO A 411 7.57 10.92 2.72
CA PRO A 411 8.63 10.08 2.18
C PRO A 411 8.12 8.66 1.91
N ARG A 412 8.82 7.90 1.05
CA ARG A 412 8.53 6.48 0.86
C ARG A 412 8.67 5.70 2.16
N GLY A 413 7.73 4.81 2.41
CA GLY A 413 7.68 4.08 3.68
C GLY A 413 6.71 2.91 3.68
N TYR A 414 6.33 2.51 4.87
CA TYR A 414 5.41 1.43 5.18
C TYR A 414 4.76 1.70 6.53
N TYR A 415 3.68 0.99 6.85
CA TYR A 415 3.10 1.04 8.19
C TYR A 415 3.56 -0.14 9.04
N GLN A 416 3.78 0.13 10.31
CA GLN A 416 3.81 -0.88 11.36
C GLN A 416 2.55 -0.74 12.20
N LEU A 417 1.84 -1.85 12.37
CA LEU A 417 0.72 -1.97 13.28
C LEU A 417 1.16 -2.82 14.47
N ASP A 418 1.19 -2.22 15.66
CA ASP A 418 1.50 -2.91 16.91
C ASP A 418 0.18 -3.24 17.62
N PHE A 419 -0.09 -4.52 17.85
CA PHE A 419 -1.32 -5.02 18.46
C PHE A 419 -1.12 -5.40 19.92
N ASP A 420 -2.14 -5.14 20.74
CA ASP A 420 -2.28 -5.63 22.13
C ASP A 420 -3.75 -6.04 22.35
N GLY A 421 -4.05 -7.32 22.16
CA GLY A 421 -5.42 -7.82 22.07
C GLY A 421 -6.13 -7.29 20.82
N SER A 422 -7.24 -6.58 21.02
CA SER A 422 -7.99 -5.89 19.94
C SER A 422 -7.59 -4.41 19.74
N ASP A 423 -6.72 -3.88 20.58
CA ASP A 423 -6.18 -2.54 20.43
C ASP A 423 -4.98 -2.54 19.49
N TYR A 424 -4.76 -1.44 18.78
CA TYR A 424 -3.62 -1.28 17.89
C TYR A 424 -3.06 0.13 17.91
N VAL A 425 -1.78 0.22 17.55
CA VAL A 425 -1.07 1.49 17.33
C VAL A 425 -0.47 1.46 15.93
N ASP A 426 -0.92 2.40 15.11
CA ASP A 426 -0.41 2.60 13.76
C ASP A 426 0.78 3.59 13.76
N THR A 427 1.82 3.25 13.01
CA THR A 427 3.00 4.10 12.85
C THR A 427 3.49 4.06 11.42
N TYR A 428 3.54 5.21 10.76
CA TYR A 428 4.21 5.32 9.47
C TYR A 428 5.73 5.31 9.66
N LYS A 429 6.43 4.46 8.94
CA LYS A 429 7.89 4.34 9.00
C LYS A 429 8.50 4.54 7.62
N THR A 430 9.56 5.30 7.55
CA THR A 430 10.27 5.55 6.29
C THR A 430 11.47 4.62 6.14
N PHE A 431 11.92 4.40 4.89
CA PHE A 431 13.08 3.52 4.64
C PHE A 431 14.44 4.16 4.95
N HIS A 432 14.50 5.46 5.21
CA HIS A 432 15.78 6.18 5.28
C HIS A 432 15.88 7.23 6.39
N LEU A 433 14.78 7.56 7.06
CA LEU A 433 14.77 8.50 8.18
C LEU A 433 14.62 7.76 9.52
N SER A 434 14.91 8.45 10.61
CA SER A 434 14.66 7.94 11.96
C SER A 434 13.18 7.68 12.18
N GLU A 435 12.83 6.70 12.99
CA GLU A 435 11.45 6.41 13.38
C GLU A 435 10.77 7.56 14.14
N ASP A 436 11.56 8.46 14.75
CA ASP A 436 11.04 9.67 15.41
C ASP A 436 10.64 10.76 14.42
N ASN A 437 11.08 10.68 13.15
CA ASN A 437 10.65 11.60 12.11
C ASN A 437 9.26 11.22 11.61
N GLN A 438 8.27 12.04 11.93
CA GLN A 438 6.86 11.82 11.56
C GLN A 438 6.25 13.00 10.81
N LEU A 439 7.06 14.01 10.52
CA LEU A 439 6.61 15.23 9.86
C LEU A 439 7.75 15.92 9.09
N HIS A 440 7.36 16.81 8.21
CA HIS A 440 8.24 17.88 7.74
C HIS A 440 7.47 19.21 7.69
N ALA A 441 8.21 20.32 7.70
CA ALA A 441 7.65 21.65 7.59
C ALA A 441 8.37 22.45 6.51
N SER A 442 7.60 23.28 5.80
CA SER A 442 8.08 24.19 4.76
C SER A 442 7.33 25.51 4.82
N PHE A 443 7.82 26.50 4.09
CA PHE A 443 7.19 27.82 4.09
C PHE A 443 6.42 28.07 2.80
N SER A 444 5.15 28.47 2.92
CA SER A 444 4.37 29.04 1.83
C SER A 444 4.47 30.55 1.90
N THR A 445 5.34 31.12 1.07
CA THR A 445 5.51 32.56 0.92
C THR A 445 4.69 33.07 -0.27
N PRO A 446 4.38 34.38 -0.35
CA PRO A 446 3.76 34.94 -1.56
C PRO A 446 4.52 34.61 -2.85
N ARG A 447 5.85 34.67 -2.78
CA ARG A 447 6.76 34.33 -3.88
C ARG A 447 6.63 32.86 -4.30
N PHE A 448 6.56 31.93 -3.33
CA PHE A 448 6.34 30.51 -3.60
C PHE A 448 4.99 30.31 -4.30
N ARG A 449 3.92 30.91 -3.78
CA ARG A 449 2.57 30.77 -4.36
C ARG A 449 2.52 31.30 -5.79
N GLU A 450 3.09 32.49 -6.08
CA GLU A 450 3.18 33.02 -7.43
C GLU A 450 3.95 32.09 -8.38
N TRP A 451 5.09 31.54 -7.91
CA TRP A 451 5.87 30.58 -8.68
C TRP A 451 5.06 29.31 -9.00
N ALA A 452 4.38 28.75 -8.01
CA ALA A 452 3.57 27.53 -8.13
C ALA A 452 2.37 27.75 -9.08
N GLU A 453 1.62 28.83 -8.91
CA GLU A 453 0.48 29.18 -9.78
C GLU A 453 0.90 29.34 -11.25
N ARG A 454 2.04 29.98 -11.50
CA ARG A 454 2.59 30.11 -12.87
C ARG A 454 2.97 28.76 -13.47
N LEU A 455 3.51 27.85 -12.69
CA LEU A 455 3.85 26.51 -13.13
C LEU A 455 2.60 25.68 -13.42
N ILE A 456 1.63 25.72 -12.53
CA ILE A 456 0.34 25.02 -12.68
C ILE A 456 -0.38 25.50 -13.93
N ALA A 457 -0.57 26.81 -14.09
CA ALA A 457 -1.22 27.39 -15.26
C ALA A 457 -0.53 27.01 -16.58
N TYR A 458 0.80 26.97 -16.58
CA TYR A 458 1.55 26.47 -17.75
C TYR A 458 1.23 24.99 -18.02
N ARG A 459 1.13 24.17 -16.98
CA ARG A 459 0.85 22.73 -17.11
C ARG A 459 -0.56 22.44 -17.60
N GLU A 460 -1.54 23.21 -17.17
CA GLU A 460 -2.91 23.11 -17.66
C GLU A 460 -3.02 23.39 -19.16
N LEU A 461 -2.26 24.38 -19.66
CA LEU A 461 -2.23 24.73 -21.08
C LEU A 461 -1.46 23.71 -21.95
N TYR A 462 -0.40 23.12 -21.40
CA TYR A 462 0.56 22.28 -22.15
C TYR A 462 0.66 20.86 -21.61
N GLN A 463 -0.45 20.27 -21.24
CA GLN A 463 -0.55 18.98 -20.55
C GLN A 463 0.37 17.86 -21.06
N ARG A 464 0.63 17.79 -22.38
CA ARG A 464 1.48 16.77 -23.01
C ARG A 464 2.35 17.28 -24.15
N THR A 465 2.24 18.54 -24.53
CA THR A 465 3.09 19.14 -25.57
C THR A 465 4.26 19.84 -24.89
N PHE A 466 5.41 19.26 -24.97
CA PHE A 466 6.62 19.76 -24.33
C PHE A 466 7.38 20.77 -25.20
N ASP A 467 6.67 21.43 -26.11
CA ASP A 467 7.23 22.32 -27.12
C ASP A 467 7.58 23.70 -26.58
N GLN A 468 7.03 24.04 -25.43
CA GLN A 468 7.22 25.37 -24.82
C GLN A 468 8.05 25.25 -23.55
N LYS A 469 8.96 26.18 -23.38
CA LYS A 469 9.71 26.32 -22.14
C LYS A 469 8.78 26.76 -21.02
N PRO A 470 8.81 26.10 -19.81
CA PRO A 470 8.04 26.57 -18.67
C PRO A 470 8.44 28.00 -18.28
N PRO A 471 7.48 28.84 -17.85
CA PRO A 471 7.74 30.24 -17.50
C PRO A 471 8.57 30.38 -16.22
N VAL A 472 8.60 29.34 -15.39
CA VAL A 472 9.37 29.20 -14.16
C VAL A 472 9.92 27.79 -14.04
N VAL A 473 11.04 27.66 -13.37
CA VAL A 473 11.67 26.37 -13.01
C VAL A 473 12.00 26.36 -11.51
N LEU A 474 12.32 25.20 -10.95
CA LEU A 474 12.64 25.07 -9.50
C LEU A 474 13.73 26.06 -9.04
N ARG A 475 14.74 26.31 -9.89
CA ARG A 475 15.81 27.28 -9.62
C ARG A 475 15.32 28.70 -9.36
N ASP A 476 14.22 29.12 -10.00
CA ASP A 476 13.65 30.46 -9.83
C ASP A 476 13.02 30.64 -8.44
N LEU A 477 12.69 29.55 -7.76
CA LEU A 477 12.14 29.58 -6.40
C LEU A 477 13.17 29.99 -5.35
N GLY A 478 14.45 29.67 -5.58
CA GLY A 478 15.53 29.93 -4.63
C GLY A 478 15.45 29.06 -3.37
N ASP A 479 15.98 29.58 -2.26
CA ASP A 479 15.96 28.89 -0.99
C ASP A 479 14.56 29.03 -0.34
N MET A 480 13.92 27.90 -0.05
CA MET A 480 12.58 27.87 0.56
C MET A 480 12.60 28.18 2.07
N TYR A 481 13.78 28.17 2.70
CA TYR A 481 13.94 28.49 4.13
C TYR A 481 14.52 29.89 4.35
N MET A 482 14.54 30.74 3.31
CA MET A 482 14.93 32.13 3.36
C MET A 482 13.72 33.01 3.03
N LEU A 483 13.30 33.85 3.97
CA LEU A 483 12.16 34.75 3.83
C LEU A 483 12.63 36.19 3.83
N THR A 484 11.96 37.06 3.06
CA THR A 484 12.17 38.49 3.15
C THR A 484 11.22 39.12 4.17
N GLN A 485 11.51 40.36 4.58
CA GLN A 485 10.56 41.15 5.38
C GLN A 485 9.23 41.38 4.62
N GLU A 486 9.29 41.49 3.29
CA GLU A 486 8.12 41.61 2.42
C GLU A 486 7.31 40.31 2.43
N ASP A 487 7.96 39.13 2.30
CA ASP A 487 7.28 37.83 2.41
C ASP A 487 6.49 37.69 3.73
N LEU A 488 7.06 38.17 4.83
CA LEU A 488 6.37 38.16 6.13
C LEU A 488 5.21 39.15 6.19
N ALA A 489 5.41 40.37 5.69
CA ALA A 489 4.38 41.42 5.70
C ALA A 489 3.17 41.07 4.83
N ASP A 490 3.42 40.40 3.69
CA ASP A 490 2.40 40.03 2.71
C ASP A 490 1.73 38.67 3.02
N GLY A 491 2.04 38.09 4.17
CA GLY A 491 1.38 36.88 4.71
C GLY A 491 2.03 35.58 4.24
N SER A 492 3.01 35.15 5.02
CA SER A 492 3.61 33.82 4.91
C SER A 492 3.11 32.91 6.02
N TRP A 493 3.07 31.61 5.77
CA TRP A 493 2.75 30.63 6.80
C TRP A 493 3.67 29.41 6.71
N VAL A 494 3.73 28.66 7.83
CA VAL A 494 4.34 27.33 7.87
C VAL A 494 3.30 26.31 7.46
N ALA A 495 3.63 25.49 6.48
CA ALA A 495 2.91 24.29 6.12
C ALA A 495 3.61 23.08 6.79
N VAL A 496 2.89 22.39 7.66
CA VAL A 496 3.39 21.19 8.37
C VAL A 496 2.69 19.96 7.81
N ASN A 497 3.45 19.10 7.18
CA ASN A 497 2.99 17.82 6.66
C ASN A 497 3.28 16.74 7.70
N VAL A 498 2.24 16.17 8.30
CA VAL A 498 2.34 15.08 9.29
C VAL A 498 1.98 13.78 8.59
N TRP A 499 2.95 12.92 8.35
CA TRP A 499 2.82 11.79 7.40
C TRP A 499 1.75 10.76 7.76
N ASN A 500 1.50 10.55 9.06
CA ASN A 500 0.38 9.75 9.58
C ASN A 500 -0.66 10.62 10.28
N GLY A 501 -0.81 11.88 9.84
CA GLY A 501 -1.72 12.82 10.45
C GLY A 501 -3.18 12.48 10.17
N SER A 502 -4.01 12.53 11.22
CA SER A 502 -5.46 12.34 11.15
C SER A 502 -6.20 13.58 11.69
N GLN A 503 -7.52 13.57 11.62
CA GLN A 503 -8.37 14.62 12.21
C GLN A 503 -8.13 14.83 13.71
N GLN A 504 -7.61 13.81 14.42
CA GLN A 504 -7.31 13.89 15.86
C GLN A 504 -5.90 14.44 16.15
N SER A 505 -5.05 14.62 15.15
CA SER A 505 -3.68 15.11 15.35
C SER A 505 -3.68 16.59 15.72
N GLN A 506 -2.77 16.97 16.62
CA GLN A 506 -2.55 18.37 17.04
C GLN A 506 -1.16 18.80 16.61
N VAL A 507 -1.03 20.00 16.06
CA VAL A 507 0.24 20.55 15.57
C VAL A 507 0.46 21.94 16.10
N SER A 508 1.69 22.22 16.57
CA SER A 508 2.08 23.55 17.04
C SER A 508 3.49 23.90 16.58
N ILE A 509 3.77 25.18 16.42
CA ILE A 509 5.09 25.73 16.09
C ILE A 509 5.57 26.72 17.14
N SER A 510 6.85 26.70 17.48
CA SER A 510 7.51 27.69 18.33
C SER A 510 8.71 28.28 17.61
N ILE A 511 8.75 29.61 17.50
CA ILE A 511 9.87 30.35 16.89
C ILE A 511 10.73 30.91 18.00
N ASN A 512 12.04 30.62 17.98
CA ASN A 512 13.04 31.09 18.96
C ASN A 512 12.70 30.77 20.44
N GLY A 513 11.87 29.74 20.67
CA GLY A 513 11.45 29.33 22.01
C GLY A 513 10.34 30.21 22.61
N GLU A 514 9.66 31.01 21.80
CA GLU A 514 8.48 31.75 22.21
C GLU A 514 7.26 30.83 22.38
N THR A 515 6.16 31.39 22.86
CA THR A 515 4.89 30.65 23.05
C THR A 515 4.48 29.97 21.76
N PRO A 516 4.18 28.67 21.78
CA PRO A 516 3.75 27.95 20.59
C PRO A 516 2.48 28.55 19.96
N ILE A 517 2.45 28.52 18.64
CA ILE A 517 1.30 28.87 17.80
C ILE A 517 0.67 27.55 17.37
N GLU A 518 -0.62 27.37 17.65
CA GLU A 518 -1.37 26.21 17.17
C GLU A 518 -1.59 26.31 15.66
N ALA A 519 -1.32 25.23 14.94
CA ALA A 519 -1.58 25.11 13.52
C ALA A 519 -2.96 24.49 13.29
N ALA A 520 -3.70 25.00 12.30
CA ALA A 520 -4.99 24.45 11.91
C ALA A 520 -4.79 23.45 10.74
N ARG A 521 -5.51 22.32 10.78
CA ARG A 521 -5.60 21.42 9.65
C ARG A 521 -6.23 22.14 8.46
N THR A 522 -5.75 21.90 7.25
CA THR A 522 -6.22 22.61 6.04
C THR A 522 -7.52 22.06 5.48
N GLN A 523 -7.88 20.83 5.84
CA GLN A 523 -9.10 20.12 5.45
C GLN A 523 -9.83 19.70 6.74
N ASP A 524 -11.10 20.05 6.90
CA ASP A 524 -11.82 19.78 8.16
C ASP A 524 -12.32 18.32 8.25
N GLY A 525 -12.75 17.72 7.13
CA GLY A 525 -13.29 16.36 7.09
C GLY A 525 -14.70 16.25 7.70
N THR A 526 -15.54 17.26 7.47
CA THR A 526 -16.89 17.37 8.05
C THR A 526 -18.00 17.50 6.99
N GLY A 527 -17.77 16.95 5.80
CA GLY A 527 -18.71 16.93 4.67
C GLY A 527 -18.50 18.05 3.65
N GLU A 528 -17.42 18.82 3.78
CA GLU A 528 -17.09 19.86 2.82
C GLU A 528 -16.54 19.30 1.51
N ALA A 529 -16.63 20.12 0.45
CA ALA A 529 -15.87 19.88 -0.76
C ALA A 529 -14.36 19.99 -0.47
N LYS A 530 -13.57 19.14 -1.08
CA LYS A 530 -12.11 19.19 -0.99
C LYS A 530 -11.61 20.59 -1.36
N LEU A 531 -10.87 21.22 -0.46
CA LEU A 531 -10.23 22.51 -0.70
C LEU A 531 -8.96 22.27 -1.52
N GLU A 532 -8.86 22.96 -2.65
CA GLU A 532 -7.81 22.75 -3.66
C GLU A 532 -6.97 24.00 -3.90
N GLY A 533 -5.84 23.82 -4.59
CA GLY A 533 -4.93 24.88 -4.96
C GLY A 533 -3.68 24.94 -4.09
N VAL A 534 -2.81 25.91 -4.41
CA VAL A 534 -1.47 26.06 -3.82
C VAL A 534 -1.49 26.21 -2.30
N ASP A 535 -2.57 26.78 -1.75
CA ASP A 535 -2.72 27.02 -0.31
C ASP A 535 -2.97 25.72 0.48
N TYR A 536 -3.37 24.64 -0.20
CA TYR A 536 -3.75 23.34 0.38
C TYR A 536 -2.81 22.23 -0.01
N ALA A 537 -1.81 22.53 -0.84
CA ALA A 537 -0.74 21.61 -1.22
C ALA A 537 0.50 21.83 -0.34
N ASP A 538 1.26 20.77 -0.10
CA ASP A 538 2.54 20.88 0.60
C ASP A 538 3.59 21.57 -0.31
N PRO A 539 4.15 22.73 0.10
CA PRO A 539 5.12 23.45 -0.71
C PRO A 539 6.36 22.63 -1.09
N LEU A 540 6.86 21.79 -0.17
CA LEU A 540 8.02 20.95 -0.43
C LEU A 540 7.70 19.82 -1.41
N ALA A 541 6.52 19.19 -1.27
CA ALA A 541 6.05 18.18 -2.20
C ALA A 541 5.91 18.76 -3.62
N LEU A 542 5.24 19.91 -3.75
CA LEU A 542 5.05 20.58 -5.04
C LEU A 542 6.40 20.93 -5.69
N ALA A 543 7.34 21.49 -4.93
CA ALA A 543 8.66 21.81 -5.43
C ALA A 543 9.42 20.56 -5.92
N LYS A 544 9.36 19.45 -5.17
CA LYS A 544 9.98 18.17 -5.59
C LYS A 544 9.27 17.57 -6.81
N GLN A 545 7.94 17.51 -6.80
CA GLN A 545 7.14 16.98 -7.92
C GLN A 545 7.41 17.75 -9.22
N SER A 546 7.70 19.05 -9.15
CA SER A 546 7.99 19.88 -10.33
C SER A 546 9.18 19.40 -11.16
N THR A 547 10.08 18.60 -10.60
CA THR A 547 11.31 18.14 -11.26
C THR A 547 11.40 16.63 -11.47
N GLN A 548 10.52 15.84 -10.88
CA GLN A 548 10.62 14.37 -10.91
C GLN A 548 10.67 13.77 -12.31
N GLY A 549 9.87 14.29 -13.23
CA GLY A 549 9.81 13.79 -14.60
C GLY A 549 11.10 13.94 -15.41
N SER A 550 12.00 14.85 -15.00
CA SER A 550 13.26 15.08 -15.72
C SER A 550 14.27 13.95 -15.55
N VAL A 551 14.12 13.16 -14.51
CA VAL A 551 15.06 12.09 -14.17
C VAL A 551 14.39 10.71 -14.15
N ALA A 552 13.18 10.61 -14.66
CA ALA A 552 12.54 9.32 -14.87
C ALA A 552 13.42 8.46 -15.79
N ALA A 553 13.74 7.25 -15.35
CA ALA A 553 14.65 6.38 -16.06
C ALA A 553 14.06 5.95 -17.40
N ILE A 554 14.82 6.15 -18.48
CA ILE A 554 14.49 5.62 -19.79
C ILE A 554 14.96 4.16 -19.84
N SER A 555 14.17 3.29 -20.45
CA SER A 555 14.54 1.91 -20.67
C SER A 555 15.84 1.77 -21.46
N VAL A 556 16.62 0.74 -21.15
CA VAL A 556 17.91 0.45 -21.80
C VAL A 556 17.77 0.01 -23.26
N ASP A 557 16.61 -0.45 -23.68
CA ASP A 557 16.32 -0.84 -25.06
C ASP A 557 15.82 0.31 -25.94
N GLY A 558 15.86 1.52 -25.41
CA GLY A 558 15.36 2.72 -26.08
C GLY A 558 13.84 2.79 -26.14
N GLY A 559 13.21 1.96 -25.32
CA GLY A 559 11.91 1.47 -25.43
C GLY A 559 10.78 2.43 -25.27
N GLU A 560 10.12 2.59 -26.37
CA GLU A 560 8.76 3.10 -26.37
C GLU A 560 7.79 2.09 -25.73
N GLU A 561 8.26 0.88 -25.45
CA GLU A 561 7.41 -0.26 -25.10
C GLU A 561 7.71 -0.92 -23.76
N THR A 562 8.65 -0.43 -22.98
CA THR A 562 8.83 -0.95 -21.65
C THR A 562 7.63 -0.54 -20.81
N ALA A 563 6.96 -1.51 -20.23
CA ALA A 563 5.83 -1.25 -19.36
C ALA A 563 6.16 -0.22 -18.28
N GLY A 564 5.18 0.59 -17.96
CA GLY A 564 5.26 1.51 -16.86
C GLY A 564 5.73 2.93 -17.16
N PHE A 565 5.85 3.64 -16.09
CA PHE A 565 6.06 5.08 -16.10
C PHE A 565 7.43 5.51 -16.60
N THR A 566 8.42 4.64 -16.53
CA THR A 566 9.78 4.95 -16.93
C THR A 566 9.93 5.29 -18.40
N THR A 567 9.01 4.85 -19.26
CA THR A 567 9.10 5.07 -20.70
C THR A 567 8.40 6.32 -21.20
N TRP A 568 7.14 6.49 -20.89
CA TRP A 568 6.42 7.61 -21.46
C TRP A 568 6.68 8.93 -20.75
N LYS A 569 7.36 8.87 -19.63
CA LYS A 569 7.69 10.05 -18.85
C LYS A 569 9.14 10.43 -18.89
N GLY A 570 9.99 9.59 -19.42
CA GLY A 570 11.39 9.94 -19.71
C GLY A 570 11.53 11.17 -20.60
N THR A 571 10.44 11.77 -20.96
CA THR A 571 10.37 13.01 -21.68
C THR A 571 10.56 14.17 -20.74
N SER A 572 11.74 14.76 -20.75
CA SER A 572 11.87 16.13 -20.33
C SER A 572 11.04 17.03 -21.27
N TRP A 573 10.37 18.02 -20.75
CA TRP A 573 9.65 18.99 -21.58
C TRP A 573 10.59 19.82 -22.43
N ALA A 574 10.78 19.44 -23.69
CA ALA A 574 11.75 20.08 -24.55
C ALA A 574 13.13 20.32 -23.88
N GLY A 575 13.58 19.36 -23.09
CA GLY A 575 14.83 19.48 -22.32
C GLY A 575 14.70 20.17 -20.95
N HIS A 576 13.50 20.50 -20.51
CA HIS A 576 13.25 21.14 -19.21
C HIS A 576 12.67 20.15 -18.20
N ALA A 577 13.05 20.33 -16.93
CA ALA A 577 12.47 19.60 -15.82
C ALA A 577 10.95 19.81 -15.71
N GLY A 578 10.25 18.78 -15.36
CA GLY A 578 8.81 18.81 -15.18
C GLY A 578 8.32 17.76 -14.20
N PRO A 579 7.07 17.84 -13.73
CA PRO A 579 6.48 16.83 -12.90
C PRO A 579 6.32 15.53 -13.68
N PHE A 580 6.28 14.43 -12.94
CA PHE A 580 6.03 13.12 -13.50
C PHE A 580 4.63 13.03 -14.10
N GLN A 581 3.64 13.51 -13.37
CA GLN A 581 2.24 13.67 -13.79
C GLN A 581 1.79 15.13 -13.54
N ASN A 582 0.86 15.62 -14.36
CA ASN A 582 0.38 17.00 -14.25
C ASN A 582 -0.35 17.26 -12.93
N TRP A 583 -1.24 16.34 -12.56
CA TRP A 583 -2.09 16.46 -11.40
C TRP A 583 -1.31 16.44 -10.07
N MET A 584 -0.10 15.90 -10.03
CA MET A 584 0.74 15.93 -8.83
C MET A 584 1.10 17.35 -8.36
N LEU A 585 0.99 18.36 -9.22
CA LEU A 585 1.21 19.77 -8.84
C LEU A 585 -0.01 20.41 -8.18
N THR A 586 -1.17 19.78 -8.26
CA THR A 586 -2.44 20.29 -7.75
C THR A 586 -3.02 19.46 -6.61
N ASP A 587 -2.35 18.35 -6.24
CA ASP A 587 -2.81 17.50 -5.16
C ASP A 587 -2.83 18.27 -3.84
N SER A 588 -4.02 18.45 -3.28
CA SER A 588 -4.20 18.96 -1.91
C SER A 588 -3.88 17.86 -0.90
N SER A 589 -3.35 18.24 0.26
CA SER A 589 -2.97 17.27 1.28
C SER A 589 -4.00 17.15 2.38
N HIS A 590 -4.42 15.91 2.65
CA HIS A 590 -5.31 15.53 3.74
C HIS A 590 -4.66 15.74 5.13
N HIS A 591 -3.34 15.60 5.21
CA HIS A 591 -2.55 15.64 6.44
C HIS A 591 -1.59 16.84 6.50
N LEU A 592 -2.11 18.02 6.10
CA LEU A 592 -1.40 19.30 6.11
C LEU A 592 -2.01 20.25 7.15
N TRP A 593 -1.16 20.84 7.97
CA TRP A 593 -1.50 21.89 8.93
C TRP A 593 -0.85 23.20 8.55
N ARG A 594 -1.52 24.29 8.84
CA ARG A 594 -1.07 25.67 8.58
C ARG A 594 -1.01 26.47 9.85
N ALA A 595 0.11 27.21 10.03
CA ALA A 595 0.25 28.25 11.06
C ALA A 595 0.81 29.53 10.43
N ASP A 596 0.08 30.64 10.57
CA ASP A 596 0.52 31.92 10.03
C ASP A 596 1.77 32.43 10.78
N LEU A 597 2.73 32.96 10.03
CA LEU A 597 3.93 33.56 10.59
C LEU A 597 3.65 34.99 11.10
N PRO A 598 4.43 35.47 12.10
CA PRO A 598 4.41 36.90 12.46
C PRO A 598 4.71 37.77 11.23
N GLN A 599 4.01 38.90 11.11
CA GLN A 599 4.19 39.84 10.00
C GLN A 599 5.58 40.50 9.95
N SER A 600 6.37 40.34 10.99
CA SER A 600 7.76 40.79 11.05
C SER A 600 8.56 39.94 12.03
N LEU A 601 9.78 39.61 11.68
CA LEU A 601 10.80 39.03 12.54
C LEU A 601 12.11 39.80 12.33
N PRO A 602 13.01 39.88 13.31
CA PRO A 602 14.35 40.49 13.09
C PRO A 602 15.07 39.79 11.92
N THR A 603 15.88 40.55 11.18
CA THR A 603 16.80 39.93 10.20
C THR A 603 17.80 39.05 10.89
N GLY A 604 18.11 37.89 10.29
CA GLY A 604 19.06 36.90 10.78
C GLY A 604 18.51 35.48 10.81
N LEU A 605 19.23 34.62 11.49
CA LEU A 605 18.90 33.20 11.61
C LEU A 605 17.90 32.97 12.75
N HIS A 606 16.87 32.22 12.45
CA HIS A 606 15.81 31.83 13.39
C HIS A 606 15.76 30.33 13.55
N LYS A 607 15.33 29.87 14.74
CA LYS A 607 15.04 28.48 15.04
C LYS A 607 13.54 28.28 15.14
N MET A 608 12.99 27.35 14.39
CA MET A 608 11.61 26.91 14.52
C MET A 608 11.56 25.48 15.03
N GLN A 609 10.77 25.22 16.06
CA GLN A 609 10.43 23.89 16.53
C GLN A 609 8.99 23.59 16.15
N VAL A 610 8.79 22.49 15.48
CA VAL A 610 7.45 21.97 15.13
C VAL A 610 7.18 20.74 15.99
N THR A 611 6.00 20.66 16.57
CA THR A 611 5.59 19.54 17.42
C THR A 611 4.23 19.05 16.97
N THR A 612 4.09 17.72 16.81
CA THR A 612 2.80 17.07 16.57
C THR A 612 2.50 16.07 17.66
N THR A 613 1.22 15.96 18.02
CA THR A 613 0.70 14.87 18.86
C THR A 613 -0.29 14.08 18.03
N ASP A 614 -0.07 12.77 17.87
CA ASP A 614 -0.90 11.89 17.08
C ASP A 614 -2.18 11.43 17.81
N ARG A 615 -3.02 10.64 17.13
CA ARG A 615 -4.26 10.07 17.67
C ARG A 615 -4.06 9.16 18.89
N HIS A 616 -2.85 8.64 19.09
CA HIS A 616 -2.47 7.79 20.23
C HIS A 616 -1.86 8.60 21.40
N GLY A 617 -1.77 9.94 21.27
CA GLY A 617 -1.16 10.82 22.27
C GLY A 617 0.37 10.81 22.27
N ARG A 618 1.03 10.22 21.26
CA ARG A 618 2.49 10.25 21.10
C ARG A 618 2.89 11.59 20.51
N THR A 619 4.01 12.14 21.01
CA THR A 619 4.50 13.46 20.60
C THR A 619 5.80 13.32 19.83
N PHE A 620 5.88 13.96 18.66
CA PHE A 620 7.05 14.04 17.80
C PHE A 620 7.43 15.49 17.55
N SER A 621 8.72 15.78 17.45
CA SER A 621 9.21 17.15 17.26
C SER A 621 10.37 17.22 16.31
N GLU A 622 10.35 18.19 15.40
CA GLU A 622 11.42 18.51 14.48
C GLU A 622 11.87 19.96 14.63
N THR A 623 13.14 20.22 14.37
CA THR A 623 13.73 21.54 14.46
C THR A 623 14.23 22.00 13.10
N TYR A 624 13.84 23.22 12.73
CA TYR A 624 14.26 23.88 11.49
C TYR A 624 15.03 25.15 11.79
N ALA A 625 16.00 25.47 10.94
CA ALA A 625 16.61 26.78 10.87
C ALA A 625 16.12 27.50 9.62
N PHE A 626 15.78 28.77 9.73
CA PHE A 626 15.41 29.61 8.59
C PHE A 626 15.98 31.01 8.75
N GLU A 627 16.13 31.73 7.65
CA GLU A 627 16.66 33.07 7.64
C GLU A 627 15.59 34.11 7.30
N VAL A 628 15.67 35.25 7.94
CA VAL A 628 14.94 36.46 7.54
C VAL A 628 15.95 37.49 7.03
N VAL A 629 15.74 37.96 5.81
CA VAL A 629 16.64 38.91 5.11
C VAL A 629 15.88 40.14 4.62
N GLU A 630 16.59 41.23 4.38
CA GLU A 630 16.00 42.42 3.77
C GLU A 630 15.71 42.20 2.27
N GLU A 631 16.69 41.60 1.57
CA GLU A 631 16.63 41.27 0.14
C GLU A 631 17.22 39.87 -0.08
N LEU A 632 16.65 39.11 -1.00
CA LEU A 632 17.19 37.81 -1.37
C LEU A 632 18.56 37.97 -2.04
N PRO A 633 19.58 37.19 -1.60
CA PRO A 633 20.83 37.15 -2.31
C PRO A 633 20.64 36.58 -3.73
N ASN A 634 21.47 37.02 -4.67
CA ASN A 634 21.50 36.41 -5.99
C ASN A 634 21.85 34.93 -5.86
N PRO A 635 21.00 33.98 -6.29
CA PRO A 635 21.26 32.54 -6.17
C PRO A 635 22.34 32.04 -7.13
N GLU A 636 22.76 32.88 -8.08
CA GLU A 636 23.69 32.51 -9.13
C GLU A 636 25.11 32.98 -8.84
N TRP A 637 26.09 32.34 -9.51
CA TRP A 637 27.44 32.84 -9.55
C TRP A 637 27.46 34.25 -10.16
N GLN A 638 28.14 35.15 -9.48
CA GLN A 638 28.39 36.46 -10.09
C GLN A 638 29.36 36.28 -11.27
N ASP A 639 29.03 36.87 -12.40
CA ASP A 639 29.81 36.74 -13.64
C ASP A 639 31.30 37.17 -13.48
N ASP A 640 31.59 38.01 -12.48
CA ASP A 640 32.92 38.53 -12.18
C ASP A 640 33.72 37.62 -11.21
N PHE A 641 33.16 36.52 -10.73
CA PHE A 641 33.85 35.64 -9.77
C PHE A 641 35.14 35.03 -10.35
N TRP A 642 35.18 34.85 -11.68
CA TRP A 642 36.30 34.27 -12.42
C TRP A 642 37.13 35.31 -13.18
N ASN A 643 36.75 36.56 -13.14
CA ASN A 643 37.48 37.70 -13.69
C ASN A 643 38.26 38.40 -12.57
#